data_f0cda2b1a680d7dd0f5115a9931e90f0
#
_entry.id   f0cda2b1a680d7dd0f5115a9931e90f0
#
_cell.length_a   1.000
_cell.length_b   1.000
_cell.length_c   1.000
_cell.angle_alpha   90.00
_cell.angle_beta   90.00
_cell.angle_gamma   90.00
#
_symmetry.space_group_name_H-M   'P 1'
#
loop_
_entity.id
_entity.type
_entity.pdbx_description
1 polymer ?
#
loop_
_entity_poly.entity_id
_entity_poly.type
_entity_poly.pdbx_seq_one_letter_code
_entity_poly.pdbx_strand_id
1 'polypeptide(L)'
;MRKLILFALLVSFMSSYANIPNNVVNQVISDLSATNATEKSAIEKGVKQTARLWEEKDGNAQDFVAFCKENYYGLNNKEQVFLKISEYLEAIYGHFNEMSLKLQRHIHEATGNLFPIDEMFAAYNPSTHLSDDFYANKIAFIITLNFPHLTLNEKEALGANRLQWAYTRMGDIFTARIPADLQQAYSTASSDADVYIANYNIYAGHLVDKKGKSLFPKDMVLLSHWNLRDEIKANYSRGKEGLEKQRTIYEAMKRIVSQEIPKTVINSPEYDWNPFTNTVYHNGKETAFTPEETVRYEKFLNNFKAVKAMDKYTENTFIYRSFSEEMEMSIEDAEALFHTYLSSPELKEVGKIISKRLGRKLEAFDIWYDGFKSRSTLNEDKLSEQTRALYPDAAAMKDKLPEILQKLGFNADRANYLSDKIVVDAARGSGHAWGATMKGQDSHLRTRIPANGMDYKGYNIAIHEFGHNVEQTISIYDMDYYMLRGVPNTAFTEALAFVFQARDLELLGIENNDPEKDKMNTMDAVWHLYEICGVSMLDIQVWKWLYANPDATAAQLRDEVTRLSKEVWNTYYAPVFGKKDETVLGIYSHMVSYPLYLSNYAFGQIIEFQLEQYLRDKDFAAEVDRVYKLGRLTPNQWMIQATGMPLSIEPMLQQLRKYLK
;
A
#
# COMPACT_ATOMS: atom_id res chain seq x y z
N MET A 1 -26.98 -46.22 16.76
CA MET A 1 -27.23 -45.23 15.72
C MET A 1 -28.18 -44.17 16.27
N ARG A 2 -27.67 -43.12 16.88
CA ARG A 2 -28.45 -41.94 17.32
C ARG A 2 -27.86 -40.74 16.60
N LYS A 3 -28.60 -40.16 15.67
CA LYS A 3 -28.27 -38.89 15.01
C LYS A 3 -28.55 -37.79 16.04
N LEU A 4 -27.49 -37.15 16.55
CA LEU A 4 -27.59 -35.84 17.20
C LEU A 4 -27.76 -34.79 16.12
N ILE A 5 -28.94 -34.19 16.05
CA ILE A 5 -29.20 -32.97 15.30
C ILE A 5 -28.80 -31.82 16.24
N LEU A 6 -27.65 -31.18 15.95
CA LEU A 6 -27.28 -29.93 16.59
C LEU A 6 -28.07 -28.81 15.89
N PHE A 7 -29.11 -28.30 16.56
CA PHE A 7 -29.79 -27.06 16.20
C PHE A 7 -28.89 -25.92 16.70
N ALA A 8 -28.06 -25.35 15.80
CA ALA A 8 -27.42 -24.07 16.05
C ALA A 8 -28.49 -22.99 15.98
N LEU A 9 -28.93 -22.47 17.11
CA LEU A 9 -29.66 -21.21 17.20
C LEU A 9 -28.70 -20.11 16.75
N LEU A 10 -28.82 -19.70 15.49
CA LEU A 10 -28.32 -18.40 15.04
C LEU A 10 -29.20 -17.33 15.71
N VAL A 11 -28.78 -16.85 16.87
CA VAL A 11 -29.27 -15.57 17.39
C VAL A 11 -28.56 -14.51 16.54
N SER A 12 -29.24 -14.04 15.50
CA SER A 12 -28.85 -12.82 14.80
C SER A 12 -29.05 -11.66 15.79
N PHE A 13 -27.99 -11.24 16.45
CA PHE A 13 -27.96 -9.91 17.04
C PHE A 13 -28.02 -8.92 15.86
N MET A 14 -29.22 -8.51 15.49
CA MET A 14 -29.41 -7.27 14.76
C MET A 14 -28.96 -6.17 15.74
N SER A 15 -27.77 -5.60 15.51
CA SER A 15 -27.39 -4.33 16.13
C SER A 15 -28.42 -3.31 15.67
N SER A 16 -29.42 -3.03 16.51
CA SER A 16 -30.35 -1.95 16.27
C SER A 16 -29.58 -0.67 16.60
N TYR A 17 -29.32 0.16 15.58
CA TYR A 17 -28.94 1.54 15.84
C TYR A 17 -30.04 2.15 16.70
N ALA A 18 -29.69 2.69 17.86
CA ALA A 18 -30.60 3.54 18.58
C ALA A 18 -30.77 4.79 17.70
N ASN A 19 -31.80 4.80 16.90
CA ASN A 19 -32.15 5.96 16.09
C ASN A 19 -32.51 7.08 17.06
N ILE A 20 -31.52 7.88 17.46
CA ILE A 20 -31.80 9.10 18.23
C ILE A 20 -32.70 9.95 17.35
N PRO A 21 -33.97 10.24 17.80
CA PRO A 21 -34.91 10.93 16.95
C PRO A 21 -34.38 12.30 16.50
N ASN A 22 -34.59 12.63 15.24
CA ASN A 22 -34.09 13.89 14.67
C ASN A 22 -34.52 15.16 15.46
N ASN A 23 -35.70 15.14 16.07
CA ASN A 23 -36.13 16.26 16.93
C ASN A 23 -35.25 16.36 18.17
N VAL A 24 -34.79 15.25 18.76
CA VAL A 24 -33.87 15.26 19.91
C VAL A 24 -32.49 15.77 19.47
N VAL A 25 -31.97 15.28 18.34
CA VAL A 25 -30.70 15.77 17.76
C VAL A 25 -30.76 17.28 17.52
N ASN A 26 -31.84 17.79 16.90
CA ASN A 26 -32.01 19.22 16.62
C ASN A 26 -32.15 20.05 17.90
N GLN A 27 -32.81 19.51 18.94
CA GLN A 27 -32.91 20.17 20.24
C GLN A 27 -31.53 20.31 20.89
N VAL A 28 -30.71 19.24 20.90
CA VAL A 28 -29.33 19.31 21.44
C VAL A 28 -28.48 20.32 20.68
N ILE A 29 -28.55 20.34 19.34
CA ILE A 29 -27.86 21.34 18.52
C ILE A 29 -28.28 22.75 18.90
N SER A 30 -29.59 23.01 19.06
CA SER A 30 -30.11 24.30 19.45
C SER A 30 -29.61 24.72 20.83
N ASP A 31 -29.69 23.82 21.82
CA ASP A 31 -29.29 24.08 23.21
C ASP A 31 -27.79 24.42 23.32
N LEU A 32 -26.93 23.65 22.68
CA LEU A 32 -25.49 23.87 22.68
C LEU A 32 -25.09 25.12 21.88
N SER A 33 -25.75 25.40 20.76
CA SER A 33 -25.50 26.60 19.94
C SER A 33 -25.94 27.89 20.63
N ALA A 34 -26.89 27.83 21.53
CA ALA A 34 -27.36 29.05 22.27
C ALA A 34 -26.23 29.61 23.15
N THR A 35 -25.34 28.79 23.66
CA THR A 35 -24.21 29.19 24.51
C THR A 35 -22.89 29.32 23.75
N ASN A 36 -22.81 28.73 22.51
CA ASN A 36 -21.59 28.62 21.68
C ASN A 36 -21.90 29.06 20.23
N ALA A 37 -22.41 30.24 20.03
CA ALA A 37 -22.94 30.71 18.73
C ALA A 37 -21.90 30.66 17.57
N THR A 38 -20.62 30.86 17.86
CA THR A 38 -19.53 30.86 16.87
C THR A 38 -19.17 29.48 16.40
N GLU A 39 -19.54 28.39 17.13
CA GLU A 39 -19.24 27.02 16.83
C GLU A 39 -20.43 26.23 16.24
N LYS A 40 -21.51 26.90 15.86
CA LYS A 40 -22.77 26.26 15.45
C LYS A 40 -22.56 25.15 14.39
N SER A 41 -21.74 25.37 13.39
CA SER A 41 -21.47 24.35 12.35
C SER A 41 -20.73 23.12 12.90
N ALA A 42 -19.74 23.32 13.77
CA ALA A 42 -19.01 22.23 14.42
C ALA A 42 -19.91 21.46 15.40
N ILE A 43 -20.75 22.15 16.16
CA ILE A 43 -21.76 21.54 17.06
C ILE A 43 -22.72 20.67 16.27
N GLU A 44 -23.28 21.21 15.18
CA GLU A 44 -24.21 20.47 14.34
C GLU A 44 -23.56 19.18 13.80
N LYS A 45 -22.35 19.28 13.29
CA LYS A 45 -21.59 18.14 12.76
C LYS A 45 -21.29 17.13 13.86
N GLY A 46 -20.72 17.54 14.98
CA GLY A 46 -20.37 16.67 16.10
C GLY A 46 -21.56 15.96 16.71
N VAL A 47 -22.68 16.66 16.96
CA VAL A 47 -23.89 16.05 17.50
C VAL A 47 -24.50 15.02 16.54
N LYS A 48 -24.54 15.33 15.22
CA LYS A 48 -25.03 14.39 14.20
C LYS A 48 -24.15 13.15 14.11
N GLN A 49 -22.83 13.29 14.11
CA GLN A 49 -21.90 12.15 14.07
C GLN A 49 -22.00 11.28 15.32
N THR A 50 -22.08 11.90 16.50
CA THR A 50 -22.26 11.20 17.76
C THR A 50 -23.59 10.43 17.79
N ALA A 51 -24.69 11.06 17.33
CA ALA A 51 -26.01 10.41 17.26
C ALA A 51 -26.03 9.21 16.29
N ARG A 52 -25.32 9.28 15.18
CA ARG A 52 -25.21 8.19 14.20
C ARG A 52 -24.50 6.97 14.77
N LEU A 53 -23.49 7.17 15.62
CA LEU A 53 -22.69 6.09 16.20
C LEU A 53 -23.26 5.56 17.52
N TRP A 54 -24.31 6.22 18.08
CA TRP A 54 -24.93 5.86 19.34
C TRP A 54 -25.88 4.67 19.16
N GLU A 55 -25.66 3.60 19.90
CA GLU A 55 -26.46 2.36 19.89
C GLU A 55 -27.30 2.23 21.18
N GLU A 56 -28.29 1.35 21.19
CA GLU A 56 -29.15 1.13 22.37
C GLU A 56 -28.36 0.77 23.65
N LYS A 57 -27.26 0.02 23.49
CA LYS A 57 -26.37 -0.31 24.62
C LYS A 57 -25.63 0.90 25.20
N ASP A 58 -25.60 2.03 24.50
CA ASP A 58 -24.95 3.26 24.96
C ASP A 58 -25.90 4.14 25.79
N GLY A 59 -27.21 3.89 25.72
CA GLY A 59 -28.26 4.58 26.45
C GLY A 59 -29.40 5.05 25.55
N ASN A 60 -30.48 5.50 26.17
CA ASN A 60 -31.65 6.04 25.47
C ASN A 60 -31.47 7.50 25.03
N ALA A 61 -32.49 8.09 24.42
CA ALA A 61 -32.47 9.47 23.95
C ALA A 61 -32.23 10.52 25.06
N GLN A 62 -32.68 10.25 26.30
CA GLN A 62 -32.43 11.16 27.42
C GLN A 62 -30.97 11.09 27.88
N ASP A 63 -30.39 9.88 27.89
CA ASP A 63 -28.98 9.68 28.18
C ASP A 63 -28.09 10.37 27.13
N PHE A 64 -28.49 10.30 25.88
CA PHE A 64 -27.79 11.02 24.78
C PHE A 64 -27.80 12.54 25.00
N VAL A 65 -28.98 13.12 25.36
CA VAL A 65 -29.09 14.55 25.62
C VAL A 65 -28.21 14.97 26.80
N ALA A 66 -28.26 14.21 27.89
CA ALA A 66 -27.45 14.45 29.09
C ALA A 66 -25.96 14.38 28.74
N PHE A 67 -25.54 13.31 28.05
CA PHE A 67 -24.16 13.14 27.60
C PHE A 67 -23.64 14.32 26.78
N CYS A 68 -24.41 14.76 25.76
CA CYS A 68 -23.97 15.88 24.90
C CYS A 68 -23.81 17.18 25.68
N LYS A 69 -24.73 17.47 26.61
CA LYS A 69 -24.68 18.69 27.46
C LYS A 69 -23.51 18.68 28.44
N GLU A 70 -23.19 17.52 29.01
CA GLU A 70 -22.13 17.38 29.99
C GLU A 70 -20.74 17.32 29.37
N ASN A 71 -20.62 16.81 28.13
CA ASN A 71 -19.34 16.49 27.49
C ASN A 71 -19.04 17.35 26.24
N TYR A 72 -19.80 18.38 25.93
CA TYR A 72 -19.43 19.36 24.93
C TYR A 72 -18.52 20.43 25.57
N TYR A 73 -17.33 20.60 24.99
CA TYR A 73 -16.33 21.56 25.44
C TYR A 73 -16.25 22.70 24.43
N GLY A 74 -16.68 23.90 24.83
CA GLY A 74 -16.53 25.12 24.01
C GLY A 74 -15.06 25.55 23.85
N LEU A 75 -14.81 26.53 23.01
CA LEU A 75 -13.47 26.99 22.61
C LEU A 75 -12.47 27.16 23.77
N ASN A 76 -12.92 27.63 24.93
CA ASN A 76 -12.04 27.90 26.06
C ASN A 76 -11.43 26.64 26.71
N ASN A 77 -12.08 25.48 26.57
CA ASN A 77 -11.65 24.22 27.19
C ASN A 77 -11.24 23.16 26.16
N LYS A 78 -11.56 23.37 24.89
CA LYS A 78 -11.39 22.39 23.81
C LYS A 78 -9.95 21.95 23.65
N GLU A 79 -9.02 22.91 23.62
CA GLU A 79 -7.58 22.60 23.49
C GLU A 79 -7.04 21.78 24.66
N GLN A 80 -7.44 22.13 25.89
CA GLN A 80 -7.02 21.38 27.08
C GLN A 80 -7.51 19.95 27.06
N VAL A 81 -8.77 19.72 26.67
CA VAL A 81 -9.36 18.40 26.51
C VAL A 81 -8.66 17.62 25.40
N PHE A 82 -8.41 18.28 24.26
CA PHE A 82 -7.64 17.69 23.15
C PHE A 82 -6.27 17.18 23.59
N LEU A 83 -5.49 18.03 24.26
CA LEU A 83 -4.14 17.66 24.72
C LEU A 83 -4.19 16.48 25.69
N LYS A 84 -5.19 16.46 26.61
CA LYS A 84 -5.33 15.38 27.56
C LYS A 84 -5.72 14.05 26.91
N ILE A 85 -6.67 14.08 25.99
CA ILE A 85 -7.05 12.86 25.23
C ILE A 85 -5.86 12.40 24.37
N SER A 86 -5.16 13.33 23.71
CA SER A 86 -3.98 13.01 22.89
C SER A 86 -2.87 12.31 23.68
N GLU A 87 -2.58 12.77 24.91
CA GLU A 87 -1.64 12.14 25.84
C GLU A 87 -2.04 10.69 26.17
N TYR A 88 -3.32 10.46 26.47
CA TYR A 88 -3.81 9.12 26.78
C TYR A 88 -3.82 8.20 25.54
N LEU A 89 -4.18 8.72 24.37
CA LEU A 89 -4.11 7.94 23.13
C LEU A 89 -2.67 7.55 22.78
N GLU A 90 -1.69 8.46 23.00
CA GLU A 90 -0.28 8.13 22.83
C GLU A 90 0.13 6.96 23.72
N ALA A 91 -0.19 7.03 25.01
CA ALA A 91 0.14 5.96 25.97
C ALA A 91 -0.55 4.64 25.62
N ILE A 92 -1.86 4.66 25.30
CA ILE A 92 -2.63 3.46 24.97
C ILE A 92 -2.07 2.79 23.71
N TYR A 93 -1.93 3.54 22.62
CA TYR A 93 -1.42 2.99 21.37
C TYR A 93 0.04 2.53 21.50
N GLY A 94 0.86 3.28 22.25
CA GLY A 94 2.25 2.92 22.52
C GLY A 94 2.38 1.58 23.25
N HIS A 95 1.60 1.37 24.31
CA HIS A 95 1.65 0.10 25.04
C HIS A 95 1.12 -1.08 24.21
N PHE A 96 0.07 -0.91 23.42
CA PHE A 96 -0.38 -1.95 22.50
C PHE A 96 0.65 -2.26 21.41
N ASN A 97 1.35 -1.25 20.89
CA ASN A 97 2.44 -1.43 19.96
C ASN A 97 3.60 -2.24 20.58
N GLU A 98 3.98 -1.93 21.80
CA GLU A 98 5.02 -2.64 22.54
C GLU A 98 4.63 -4.12 22.80
N MET A 99 3.39 -4.37 23.19
CA MET A 99 2.88 -5.75 23.33
C MET A 99 2.94 -6.51 22.01
N SER A 100 2.47 -5.90 20.92
CA SER A 100 2.51 -6.52 19.58
C SER A 100 3.95 -6.81 19.13
N LEU A 101 4.88 -5.87 19.35
CA LEU A 101 6.29 -6.04 19.05
C LEU A 101 6.89 -7.25 19.76
N LYS A 102 6.60 -7.41 21.06
CA LYS A 102 7.07 -8.54 21.88
C LYS A 102 6.46 -9.86 21.46
N LEU A 103 5.14 -9.90 21.21
CA LEU A 103 4.41 -11.10 20.79
C LEU A 103 4.85 -11.61 19.42
N GLN A 104 5.18 -10.69 18.50
CA GLN A 104 5.57 -11.02 17.12
C GLN A 104 7.08 -11.16 16.93
N ARG A 105 7.88 -10.96 17.97
CA ARG A 105 9.35 -10.94 17.90
C ARG A 105 9.91 -12.15 17.15
N HIS A 106 9.52 -13.36 17.52
CA HIS A 106 10.11 -14.61 16.97
C HIS A 106 9.75 -14.87 15.51
N ILE A 107 8.63 -14.34 15.01
CA ILE A 107 8.28 -14.46 13.59
C ILE A 107 8.98 -13.41 12.72
N HIS A 108 9.38 -12.29 13.29
CA HIS A 108 10.03 -11.20 12.58
C HIS A 108 11.56 -11.25 12.65
N GLU A 109 12.12 -11.66 13.79
CA GLU A 109 13.56 -11.70 14.03
C GLU A 109 14.16 -13.10 13.87
N ALA A 110 15.40 -13.18 13.39
CA ALA A 110 16.14 -14.43 13.21
C ALA A 110 16.73 -14.93 14.56
N THR A 111 15.88 -15.14 15.56
CA THR A 111 16.25 -15.49 16.95
C THR A 111 16.35 -17.00 17.21
N GLY A 112 16.58 -17.82 16.20
CA GLY A 112 16.65 -19.29 16.31
C GLY A 112 15.47 -20.01 15.65
N ASN A 113 15.12 -21.21 16.12
CA ASN A 113 14.01 -21.98 15.57
C ASN A 113 12.67 -21.36 15.93
N LEU A 114 11.72 -21.41 15.00
CA LEU A 114 10.33 -21.03 15.22
C LEU A 114 9.56 -22.25 15.72
N PHE A 115 8.80 -22.06 16.78
CA PHE A 115 7.95 -23.09 17.39
C PHE A 115 6.47 -22.74 17.21
N PRO A 116 5.54 -23.71 17.22
CA PRO A 116 4.11 -23.43 17.12
C PRO A 116 3.57 -22.46 18.16
N ILE A 117 4.19 -22.38 19.33
CA ILE A 117 3.83 -21.43 20.38
C ILE A 117 4.16 -20.00 20.00
N ASP A 118 5.25 -19.78 19.25
CA ASP A 118 5.63 -18.45 18.75
C ASP A 118 4.61 -17.95 17.73
N GLU A 119 4.13 -18.85 16.85
CA GLU A 119 3.07 -18.54 15.89
C GLU A 119 1.74 -18.20 16.58
N MET A 120 1.39 -18.94 17.66
CA MET A 120 0.20 -18.65 18.46
C MET A 120 0.27 -17.26 19.11
N PHE A 121 1.41 -16.88 19.70
CA PHE A 121 1.59 -15.55 20.29
C PHE A 121 1.56 -14.46 19.21
N ALA A 122 2.19 -14.70 18.06
CA ALA A 122 2.21 -13.75 16.96
C ALA A 122 0.82 -13.52 16.34
N ALA A 123 -0.05 -14.53 16.34
CA ALA A 123 -1.42 -14.42 15.87
C ALA A 123 -2.34 -13.64 16.83
N TYR A 124 -1.92 -13.45 18.09
CA TYR A 124 -2.73 -12.71 19.06
C TYR A 124 -2.60 -11.20 18.84
N ASN A 125 -3.74 -10.52 18.62
CA ASN A 125 -3.80 -9.08 18.55
C ASN A 125 -4.30 -8.49 19.87
N PRO A 126 -3.43 -7.85 20.67
CA PRO A 126 -3.81 -7.31 21.98
C PRO A 126 -4.81 -6.15 21.91
N SER A 127 -4.92 -5.47 20.77
CA SER A 127 -5.81 -4.31 20.59
C SER A 127 -7.17 -4.64 19.97
N THR A 128 -7.52 -5.92 19.83
CA THR A 128 -8.75 -6.37 19.14
C THR A 128 -10.03 -5.69 19.68
N HIS A 129 -10.12 -5.48 20.99
CA HIS A 129 -11.29 -4.89 21.62
C HIS A 129 -11.19 -3.38 21.90
N LEU A 130 -10.07 -2.75 21.53
CA LEU A 130 -9.78 -1.36 21.89
C LEU A 130 -10.86 -0.38 21.38
N SER A 131 -11.37 -0.59 20.17
CA SER A 131 -12.43 0.24 19.60
C SER A 131 -13.73 0.11 20.42
N ASP A 132 -14.13 -1.12 20.77
CA ASP A 132 -15.33 -1.36 21.58
C ASP A 132 -15.19 -0.74 22.98
N ASP A 133 -14.00 -0.82 23.57
CA ASP A 133 -13.70 -0.20 24.87
C ASP A 133 -13.82 1.33 24.82
N PHE A 134 -13.37 1.97 23.75
CA PHE A 134 -13.54 3.41 23.56
C PHE A 134 -15.01 3.84 23.47
N TYR A 135 -15.86 3.04 22.83
CA TYR A 135 -17.30 3.29 22.78
C TYR A 135 -17.96 3.00 24.13
N ALA A 136 -17.65 1.87 24.78
CA ALA A 136 -18.21 1.50 26.07
C ALA A 136 -17.91 2.53 27.16
N ASN A 137 -16.69 3.07 27.15
CA ASN A 137 -16.24 4.12 28.06
C ASN A 137 -16.57 5.55 27.60
N LYS A 138 -17.37 5.72 26.53
CA LYS A 138 -17.84 6.99 25.98
C LYS A 138 -16.73 7.90 25.40
N ILE A 139 -15.49 7.48 25.35
CA ILE A 139 -14.34 8.26 24.84
C ILE A 139 -14.54 8.57 23.35
N ALA A 140 -14.98 7.59 22.56
CA ALA A 140 -15.28 7.76 21.15
C ALA A 140 -16.34 8.86 20.93
N PHE A 141 -17.36 8.93 21.77
CA PHE A 141 -18.41 9.94 21.67
C PHE A 141 -17.95 11.34 22.12
N ILE A 142 -17.07 11.44 23.12
CA ILE A 142 -16.43 12.71 23.49
C ILE A 142 -15.63 13.24 22.30
N ILE A 143 -14.88 12.37 21.62
CA ILE A 143 -14.06 12.74 20.45
C ILE A 143 -14.97 13.20 19.31
N THR A 144 -15.95 12.42 18.89
CA THR A 144 -16.83 12.75 17.77
C THR A 144 -17.68 14.00 18.00
N LEU A 145 -18.09 14.23 19.26
CA LEU A 145 -18.86 15.42 19.63
C LEU A 145 -18.06 16.72 19.53
N ASN A 146 -16.77 16.68 19.92
CA ASN A 146 -15.94 17.87 20.04
C ASN A 146 -14.97 18.08 18.86
N PHE A 147 -14.56 16.99 18.19
CA PHE A 147 -13.62 16.97 17.08
C PHE A 147 -14.27 16.23 15.91
N PRO A 148 -15.26 16.83 15.24
CA PRO A 148 -16.00 16.16 14.18
C PRO A 148 -15.08 15.85 12.99
N HIS A 149 -15.31 14.68 12.38
CA HIS A 149 -14.66 14.30 11.13
C HIS A 149 -14.99 15.31 10.02
N LEU A 150 -13.98 15.71 9.26
CA LEU A 150 -14.10 16.64 8.15
C LEU A 150 -14.02 15.91 6.80
N THR A 151 -14.79 16.39 5.84
CA THR A 151 -14.66 15.96 4.45
C THR A 151 -13.31 16.40 3.86
N LEU A 152 -12.87 15.78 2.77
CA LEU A 152 -11.61 16.12 2.10
C LEU A 152 -11.55 17.61 1.73
N ASN A 153 -12.64 18.17 1.18
CA ASN A 153 -12.71 19.60 0.83
C ASN A 153 -12.56 20.53 2.05
N GLU A 154 -13.11 20.15 3.19
CA GLU A 154 -12.95 20.90 4.43
C GLU A 154 -11.54 20.81 4.98
N LYS A 155 -10.89 19.65 4.87
CA LYS A 155 -9.48 19.46 5.22
C LYS A 155 -8.57 20.33 4.34
N GLU A 156 -8.80 20.34 3.03
CA GLU A 156 -8.03 21.17 2.09
C GLU A 156 -8.15 22.69 2.42
N ALA A 157 -9.25 23.11 3.00
CA ALA A 157 -9.47 24.51 3.40
C ALA A 157 -8.76 24.91 4.71
N LEU A 158 -8.17 23.98 5.47
CA LEU A 158 -7.51 24.27 6.75
C LEU A 158 -6.19 25.06 6.59
N GLY A 159 -5.56 25.00 5.43
CA GLY A 159 -4.29 25.67 5.16
C GLY A 159 -3.18 25.17 6.11
N ALA A 160 -2.42 26.12 6.70
CA ALA A 160 -1.27 25.81 7.55
C ALA A 160 -1.59 25.74 9.06
N ASN A 161 -2.85 25.75 9.47
CA ASN A 161 -3.24 25.77 10.89
C ASN A 161 -3.05 24.38 11.54
N ARG A 162 -1.90 24.18 12.19
CA ARG A 162 -1.50 22.88 12.76
C ARG A 162 -2.43 22.38 13.86
N LEU A 163 -2.94 23.27 14.73
CA LEU A 163 -3.88 22.84 15.78
C LEU A 163 -5.20 22.33 15.19
N GLN A 164 -5.71 22.99 14.14
CA GLN A 164 -6.91 22.53 13.45
C GLN A 164 -6.68 21.19 12.74
N TRP A 165 -5.50 20.99 12.14
CA TRP A 165 -5.10 19.70 11.60
C TRP A 165 -5.05 18.61 12.68
N ALA A 166 -4.49 18.92 13.85
CA ALA A 166 -4.42 17.98 14.96
C ALA A 166 -5.82 17.58 15.48
N TYR A 167 -6.76 18.56 15.58
CA TYR A 167 -8.17 18.29 15.88
C TYR A 167 -8.82 17.39 14.83
N THR A 168 -8.57 17.67 13.56
CA THR A 168 -9.08 16.89 12.44
C THR A 168 -8.61 15.44 12.52
N ARG A 169 -7.31 15.21 12.78
CA ARG A 169 -6.76 13.86 12.92
C ARG A 169 -7.28 13.11 14.14
N MET A 170 -7.67 13.80 15.19
CA MET A 170 -8.40 13.18 16.30
C MET A 170 -9.82 12.78 15.86
N GLY A 171 -10.50 13.61 15.10
CA GLY A 171 -11.84 13.31 14.56
C GLY A 171 -11.86 12.16 13.56
N ASP A 172 -10.74 11.88 12.89
CA ASP A 172 -10.62 10.78 11.93
C ASP A 172 -10.57 9.39 12.61
N ILE A 173 -10.44 9.29 13.94
CA ILE A 173 -10.31 8.00 14.64
C ILE A 173 -11.62 7.21 14.65
N PHE A 174 -12.77 7.90 14.79
CA PHE A 174 -14.09 7.26 14.98
C PHE A 174 -15.10 7.70 13.93
N THR A 175 -14.90 7.23 12.68
CA THR A 175 -15.79 7.57 11.56
C THR A 175 -16.90 6.56 11.34
N ALA A 176 -16.74 5.32 11.84
CA ALA A 176 -17.68 4.23 11.68
C ALA A 176 -17.65 3.28 12.88
N ARG A 177 -18.74 2.57 13.10
CA ARG A 177 -18.84 1.49 14.10
C ARG A 177 -19.29 0.23 13.40
N ILE A 178 -18.30 -0.50 12.86
CA ILE A 178 -18.54 -1.69 12.05
C ILE A 178 -18.61 -2.91 12.96
N PRO A 179 -19.66 -3.76 12.88
CA PRO A 179 -19.77 -4.99 13.66
C PRO A 179 -18.58 -5.93 13.43
N ALA A 180 -18.14 -6.58 14.51
CA ALA A 180 -16.97 -7.46 14.51
C ALA A 180 -17.11 -8.67 13.56
N ASP A 181 -18.32 -9.18 13.36
CA ASP A 181 -18.60 -10.26 12.41
C ASP A 181 -18.33 -9.88 10.96
N LEU A 182 -18.62 -8.63 10.56
CA LEU A 182 -18.32 -8.12 9.23
C LEU A 182 -16.82 -7.87 9.05
N GLN A 183 -16.15 -7.36 10.09
CA GLN A 183 -14.68 -7.21 10.06
C GLN A 183 -14.01 -8.58 9.94
N GLN A 184 -14.48 -9.57 10.67
CA GLN A 184 -14.00 -10.95 10.58
C GLN A 184 -14.29 -11.57 9.20
N ALA A 185 -15.46 -11.31 8.62
CA ALA A 185 -15.80 -11.79 7.28
C ALA A 185 -14.84 -11.21 6.22
N TYR A 186 -14.51 -9.91 6.32
CA TYR A 186 -13.53 -9.29 5.43
C TYR A 186 -12.12 -9.86 5.65
N SER A 187 -11.67 -9.97 6.89
CA SER A 187 -10.36 -10.57 7.21
C SER A 187 -10.24 -11.99 6.65
N THR A 188 -11.32 -12.77 6.75
CA THR A 188 -11.36 -14.14 6.20
C THR A 188 -11.29 -14.13 4.67
N ALA A 189 -12.05 -13.28 3.99
CA ALA A 189 -12.05 -13.19 2.54
C ALA A 189 -10.69 -12.72 1.99
N SER A 190 -10.06 -11.73 2.65
CA SER A 190 -8.73 -11.22 2.29
C SER A 190 -7.66 -12.30 2.48
N SER A 191 -7.64 -12.95 3.64
CA SER A 191 -6.69 -14.06 3.92
C SER A 191 -6.86 -15.22 2.94
N ASP A 192 -8.09 -15.58 2.58
CA ASP A 192 -8.36 -16.64 1.62
C ASP A 192 -7.89 -16.28 0.20
N ALA A 193 -7.98 -15.00 -0.17
CA ALA A 193 -7.42 -14.50 -1.42
C ALA A 193 -5.88 -14.50 -1.40
N ASP A 194 -5.26 -14.08 -0.29
CA ASP A 194 -3.80 -14.11 -0.13
C ASP A 194 -3.24 -15.54 -0.19
N VAL A 195 -3.90 -16.49 0.47
CA VAL A 195 -3.51 -17.91 0.41
C VAL A 195 -3.62 -18.45 -1.02
N TYR A 196 -4.68 -18.09 -1.76
CA TYR A 196 -4.81 -18.45 -3.16
C TYR A 196 -3.63 -17.92 -4.00
N ILE A 197 -3.29 -16.64 -3.87
CA ILE A 197 -2.17 -16.03 -4.60
C ILE A 197 -0.83 -16.64 -4.17
N ALA A 198 -0.58 -16.82 -2.87
CA ALA A 198 0.68 -17.34 -2.34
C ALA A 198 0.97 -18.81 -2.76
N ASN A 199 -0.09 -19.57 -3.02
CA ASN A 199 0.02 -20.97 -3.43
C ASN A 199 -0.15 -21.19 -4.94
N TYR A 200 -0.20 -20.14 -5.75
CA TYR A 200 -0.42 -20.25 -7.20
C TYR A 200 0.91 -20.38 -7.94
N ASN A 201 1.44 -21.60 -8.07
CA ASN A 201 2.74 -21.85 -8.67
C ASN A 201 2.62 -22.41 -10.10
N ILE A 202 3.43 -21.88 -11.00
CA ILE A 202 3.63 -22.37 -12.36
C ILE A 202 4.98 -23.04 -12.43
N TYR A 203 5.01 -24.32 -12.75
CA TYR A 203 6.23 -25.08 -12.97
C TYR A 203 6.78 -24.72 -14.36
N ALA A 204 7.63 -23.70 -14.42
CA ALA A 204 8.14 -23.14 -15.66
C ALA A 204 8.94 -24.16 -16.49
N GLY A 205 9.63 -25.10 -15.83
CA GLY A 205 10.32 -26.21 -16.49
C GLY A 205 9.40 -27.13 -17.31
N HIS A 206 8.10 -27.07 -17.05
CA HIS A 206 7.05 -27.82 -17.76
C HIS A 206 6.26 -26.96 -18.77
N LEU A 207 6.64 -25.68 -18.94
CA LEU A 207 6.15 -24.85 -20.04
C LEU A 207 6.88 -25.23 -21.33
N VAL A 208 6.12 -25.49 -22.37
CA VAL A 208 6.70 -25.73 -23.70
C VAL A 208 6.34 -24.64 -24.69
N ASP A 209 7.30 -24.30 -25.56
CA ASP A 209 7.14 -23.29 -26.59
C ASP A 209 6.21 -23.80 -27.74
N LYS A 210 6.04 -22.96 -28.77
CA LYS A 210 5.26 -23.31 -29.99
C LYS A 210 5.72 -24.58 -30.69
N LYS A 211 6.96 -25.04 -30.43
CA LYS A 211 7.57 -26.25 -31.01
C LYS A 211 7.54 -27.45 -30.08
N GLY A 212 6.94 -27.31 -28.89
CA GLY A 212 6.91 -28.36 -27.88
C GLY A 212 8.22 -28.52 -27.08
N LYS A 213 9.12 -27.50 -27.14
CA LYS A 213 10.40 -27.54 -26.41
C LYS A 213 10.28 -26.80 -25.09
N SER A 214 10.74 -27.43 -24.00
CA SER A 214 10.93 -26.72 -22.73
C SER A 214 12.11 -25.76 -22.81
N LEU A 215 11.90 -24.52 -22.31
CA LEU A 215 12.88 -23.44 -22.38
C LEU A 215 13.51 -23.12 -21.02
N PHE A 216 12.98 -23.66 -19.95
CA PHE A 216 13.37 -23.33 -18.57
C PHE A 216 14.00 -24.53 -17.87
N PRO A 217 14.81 -24.30 -16.81
CA PRO A 217 15.27 -25.37 -15.95
C PRO A 217 14.10 -26.22 -15.45
N LYS A 218 14.28 -27.56 -15.41
CA LYS A 218 13.18 -28.49 -15.14
C LYS A 218 12.54 -28.31 -13.76
N ASP A 219 13.32 -27.87 -12.79
CA ASP A 219 12.95 -27.63 -11.39
C ASP A 219 12.49 -26.19 -11.11
N MET A 220 12.43 -25.33 -12.16
CA MET A 220 12.06 -23.94 -12.00
C MET A 220 10.56 -23.79 -11.72
N VAL A 221 10.25 -23.16 -10.59
CA VAL A 221 8.88 -22.84 -10.16
C VAL A 221 8.74 -21.33 -10.03
N LEU A 222 7.69 -20.78 -10.60
CA LEU A 222 7.38 -19.35 -10.57
C LEU A 222 6.00 -19.13 -9.95
N LEU A 223 5.94 -18.29 -8.92
CA LEU A 223 4.68 -17.79 -8.37
C LEU A 223 3.97 -16.92 -9.42
N SER A 224 2.65 -17.07 -9.54
CA SER A 224 1.88 -16.28 -10.51
C SER A 224 2.04 -14.78 -10.29
N HIS A 225 2.06 -14.01 -11.36
CA HIS A 225 2.28 -12.57 -11.45
C HIS A 225 3.72 -12.15 -11.12
N TRP A 226 4.13 -12.06 -9.84
CA TRP A 226 5.42 -11.45 -9.46
C TRP A 226 6.63 -12.17 -10.09
N ASN A 227 6.74 -13.47 -9.86
CA ASN A 227 7.88 -14.22 -10.40
C ASN A 227 7.77 -14.39 -11.92
N LEU A 228 6.57 -14.50 -12.50
CA LEU A 228 6.38 -14.53 -13.94
C LEU A 228 6.85 -13.21 -14.58
N ARG A 229 6.51 -12.07 -13.97
CA ARG A 229 6.95 -10.75 -14.39
C ARG A 229 8.48 -10.61 -14.26
N ASP A 230 9.02 -11.02 -13.12
CA ASP A 230 10.46 -10.93 -12.86
C ASP A 230 11.27 -11.80 -13.83
N GLU A 231 10.78 -12.99 -14.19
CA GLU A 231 11.40 -13.84 -15.20
C GLU A 231 11.33 -13.19 -16.60
N ILE A 232 10.24 -12.48 -16.94
CA ILE A 232 10.19 -11.67 -18.17
C ILE A 232 11.31 -10.63 -18.15
N LYS A 233 11.50 -9.89 -17.06
CA LYS A 233 12.54 -8.87 -16.89
C LYS A 233 13.94 -9.48 -17.01
N ALA A 234 14.22 -10.59 -16.35
CA ALA A 234 15.51 -11.27 -16.35
C ALA A 234 15.96 -11.76 -17.75
N ASN A 235 15.03 -11.92 -18.68
CA ASN A 235 15.33 -12.44 -20.01
C ASN A 235 15.64 -11.37 -21.08
N TYR A 236 15.60 -10.05 -20.77
CA TYR A 236 15.95 -9.01 -21.74
C TYR A 236 17.43 -9.07 -22.19
N SER A 237 18.33 -9.52 -21.34
CA SER A 237 19.77 -9.66 -21.67
C SER A 237 20.10 -10.90 -22.50
N ARG A 238 19.16 -11.85 -22.70
CA ARG A 238 19.40 -13.18 -23.30
C ARG A 238 19.07 -13.26 -24.80
N GLY A 239 18.85 -12.15 -25.47
CA GLY A 239 18.60 -12.09 -26.91
C GLY A 239 17.43 -12.94 -27.40
N LYS A 240 17.60 -13.74 -28.46
CA LYS A 240 16.53 -14.53 -29.07
C LYS A 240 15.95 -15.60 -28.14
N GLU A 241 16.81 -16.27 -27.36
CA GLU A 241 16.36 -17.29 -26.39
C GLU A 241 15.50 -16.64 -25.31
N GLY A 242 15.93 -15.49 -24.77
CA GLY A 242 15.16 -14.72 -23.82
C GLY A 242 13.78 -14.32 -24.35
N LEU A 243 13.72 -13.88 -25.61
CA LEU A 243 12.47 -13.49 -26.24
C LEU A 243 11.45 -14.64 -26.33
N GLU A 244 11.88 -15.86 -26.63
CA GLU A 244 10.98 -17.03 -26.65
C GLU A 244 10.48 -17.40 -25.23
N LYS A 245 11.35 -17.28 -24.20
CA LYS A 245 10.95 -17.43 -22.80
C LYS A 245 9.91 -16.39 -22.41
N GLN A 246 10.15 -15.12 -22.69
CA GLN A 246 9.24 -14.02 -22.43
C GLN A 246 7.87 -14.25 -23.05
N ARG A 247 7.82 -14.65 -24.32
CA ARG A 247 6.58 -14.98 -25.03
C ARG A 247 5.82 -16.13 -24.39
N THR A 248 6.54 -17.18 -23.97
CA THR A 248 5.91 -18.37 -23.35
C THR A 248 5.27 -18.00 -22.00
N ILE A 249 5.98 -17.23 -21.17
CA ILE A 249 5.43 -16.73 -19.89
C ILE A 249 4.24 -15.82 -20.13
N TYR A 250 4.35 -14.92 -21.09
CA TYR A 250 3.28 -13.98 -21.42
C TYR A 250 1.98 -14.68 -21.86
N GLU A 251 2.09 -15.74 -22.67
CA GLU A 251 0.91 -16.55 -23.04
C GLU A 251 0.32 -17.26 -21.81
N ALA A 252 1.15 -17.77 -20.89
CA ALA A 252 0.68 -18.33 -19.63
C ALA A 252 -0.09 -17.29 -18.79
N MET A 253 0.42 -16.05 -18.70
CA MET A 253 -0.25 -14.97 -17.99
C MET A 253 -1.63 -14.63 -18.60
N LYS A 254 -1.74 -14.61 -19.92
CA LYS A 254 -3.04 -14.40 -20.58
C LYS A 254 -4.06 -15.48 -20.21
N ARG A 255 -3.62 -16.76 -20.16
CA ARG A 255 -4.48 -17.88 -19.73
C ARG A 255 -4.90 -17.79 -18.26
N ILE A 256 -4.03 -17.26 -17.40
CA ILE A 256 -4.38 -16.98 -16.00
C ILE A 256 -5.49 -15.91 -15.93
N VAL A 257 -5.35 -14.80 -16.65
CA VAL A 257 -6.33 -13.71 -16.65
C VAL A 257 -7.67 -14.17 -17.18
N SER A 258 -7.69 -14.92 -18.29
CA SER A 258 -8.94 -15.47 -18.87
C SER A 258 -9.50 -16.68 -18.12
N GLN A 259 -8.76 -17.22 -17.12
CA GLN A 259 -9.07 -18.45 -16.39
C GLN A 259 -9.23 -19.69 -17.28
N GLU A 260 -8.66 -19.63 -18.48
CA GLU A 260 -8.56 -20.78 -19.38
C GLU A 260 -7.39 -21.71 -19.04
N ILE A 261 -6.54 -21.33 -18.11
CA ILE A 261 -5.41 -22.16 -17.65
C ILE A 261 -5.91 -23.54 -17.19
N PRO A 262 -5.26 -24.63 -17.60
CA PRO A 262 -5.60 -25.96 -17.13
C PRO A 262 -5.37 -26.08 -15.62
N LYS A 263 -6.37 -26.49 -14.87
CA LYS A 263 -6.25 -26.67 -13.41
C LYS A 263 -5.13 -27.64 -13.02
N THR A 264 -4.86 -28.62 -13.87
CA THR A 264 -3.84 -29.66 -13.65
C THR A 264 -2.40 -29.17 -13.70
N VAL A 265 -2.13 -27.98 -14.31
CA VAL A 265 -0.77 -27.42 -14.41
C VAL A 265 -0.46 -26.43 -13.28
N ILE A 266 -1.46 -26.08 -12.46
CA ILE A 266 -1.27 -25.23 -11.30
C ILE A 266 -0.75 -26.11 -10.14
N ASN A 267 0.35 -25.73 -9.51
CA ASN A 267 0.96 -26.45 -8.40
C ASN A 267 1.39 -27.90 -8.72
N SER A 268 1.61 -28.25 -9.99
CA SER A 268 1.92 -29.61 -10.38
C SER A 268 3.07 -29.68 -11.39
N PRO A 269 4.12 -30.51 -11.12
CA PRO A 269 5.19 -30.82 -12.08
C PRO A 269 4.87 -32.01 -12.99
N GLU A 270 3.67 -32.58 -12.91
CA GLU A 270 3.34 -33.82 -13.60
C GLU A 270 2.96 -33.63 -15.07
N TYR A 271 2.62 -32.41 -15.46
CA TYR A 271 2.07 -32.11 -16.77
C TYR A 271 2.91 -31.06 -17.50
N ASP A 272 3.27 -31.33 -18.75
CA ASP A 272 3.81 -30.32 -19.64
C ASP A 272 2.66 -29.55 -20.30
N TRP A 273 2.83 -28.24 -20.46
CA TRP A 273 1.79 -27.34 -20.95
C TRP A 273 2.30 -26.41 -22.03
N ASN A 274 1.58 -26.38 -23.15
CA ASN A 274 1.77 -25.39 -24.19
C ASN A 274 0.75 -24.27 -24.02
N PRO A 275 1.11 -23.08 -23.49
CA PRO A 275 0.16 -21.99 -23.27
C PRO A 275 -0.36 -21.35 -24.58
N PHE A 276 0.36 -21.49 -25.71
CA PHE A 276 -0.06 -20.94 -27.01
C PHE A 276 -1.27 -21.67 -27.55
N THR A 277 -1.26 -23.00 -27.52
CA THR A 277 -2.36 -23.86 -27.99
C THR A 277 -3.31 -24.28 -26.89
N ASN A 278 -2.94 -24.00 -25.65
CA ASN A 278 -3.59 -24.47 -24.43
C ASN A 278 -3.69 -26.00 -24.37
N THR A 279 -2.63 -26.70 -24.77
CA THR A 279 -2.58 -28.15 -24.82
C THR A 279 -1.76 -28.68 -23.67
N VAL A 280 -2.28 -29.68 -22.95
CA VAL A 280 -1.64 -30.37 -21.82
C VAL A 280 -1.13 -31.72 -22.25
N TYR A 281 0.06 -32.08 -21.80
CA TYR A 281 0.69 -33.39 -22.03
C TYR A 281 0.99 -34.07 -20.71
N HIS A 282 0.66 -35.35 -20.61
CA HIS A 282 1.07 -36.22 -19.51
C HIS A 282 1.90 -37.37 -20.06
N ASN A 283 3.15 -37.53 -19.62
CA ASN A 283 4.10 -38.50 -20.15
C ASN A 283 4.25 -38.46 -21.68
N GLY A 284 4.30 -37.20 -22.23
CA GLY A 284 4.46 -36.96 -23.66
C GLY A 284 3.20 -37.23 -24.52
N LYS A 285 2.07 -37.55 -23.92
CA LYS A 285 0.76 -37.71 -24.61
C LYS A 285 -0.18 -36.60 -24.27
N GLU A 286 -0.83 -36.05 -25.29
CA GLU A 286 -1.89 -35.08 -25.13
C GLU A 286 -3.01 -35.66 -24.25
N THR A 287 -3.47 -34.86 -23.29
CA THR A 287 -4.52 -35.24 -22.35
C THR A 287 -5.57 -34.15 -22.22
N ALA A 288 -6.82 -34.55 -21.98
CA ALA A 288 -7.89 -33.61 -21.68
C ALA A 288 -7.68 -32.96 -20.31
N PHE A 289 -8.15 -31.73 -20.16
CA PHE A 289 -8.07 -31.00 -18.91
C PHE A 289 -9.38 -30.23 -18.64
N THR A 290 -9.54 -29.79 -17.40
CA THR A 290 -10.56 -28.82 -16.99
C THR A 290 -9.86 -27.49 -16.71
N PRO A 291 -10.36 -26.36 -17.21
CA PRO A 291 -9.81 -25.04 -16.90
C PRO A 291 -10.05 -24.68 -15.43
N GLU A 292 -9.34 -23.67 -14.93
CA GLU A 292 -9.56 -23.14 -13.58
C GLU A 292 -10.94 -22.48 -13.44
N GLU A 293 -11.54 -22.04 -14.53
CA GLU A 293 -12.87 -21.41 -14.64
C GLU A 293 -12.94 -20.01 -14.03
N THR A 294 -13.35 -19.86 -12.76
CA THR A 294 -13.64 -18.55 -12.15
C THR A 294 -13.00 -18.36 -10.77
N VAL A 295 -12.14 -19.26 -10.32
CA VAL A 295 -11.64 -19.26 -8.94
C VAL A 295 -10.96 -17.94 -8.55
N ARG A 296 -10.14 -17.38 -9.44
CA ARG A 296 -9.52 -16.06 -9.24
C ARG A 296 -10.54 -14.96 -8.97
N TYR A 297 -11.59 -14.94 -9.76
CA TYR A 297 -12.64 -13.93 -9.70
C TYR A 297 -13.65 -14.19 -8.60
N GLU A 298 -13.79 -15.42 -8.11
CA GLU A 298 -14.52 -15.74 -6.87
C GLU A 298 -13.84 -15.12 -5.67
N LYS A 299 -12.50 -15.21 -5.56
CA LYS A 299 -11.74 -14.56 -4.49
C LYS A 299 -11.90 -13.04 -4.52
N PHE A 300 -11.75 -12.44 -5.68
CA PHE A 300 -11.98 -11.00 -5.88
C PHE A 300 -13.41 -10.59 -5.45
N LEU A 301 -14.42 -11.29 -5.96
CA LEU A 301 -15.82 -11.00 -5.67
C LEU A 301 -16.16 -11.16 -4.18
N ASN A 302 -15.55 -12.13 -3.49
CA ASN A 302 -15.74 -12.32 -2.06
C ASN A 302 -15.18 -11.13 -1.27
N ASN A 303 -14.02 -10.60 -1.63
CA ASN A 303 -13.49 -9.36 -1.05
C ASN A 303 -14.44 -8.18 -1.27
N PHE A 304 -14.92 -7.98 -2.51
CA PHE A 304 -15.91 -6.94 -2.81
C PHE A 304 -17.17 -7.06 -1.95
N LYS A 305 -17.75 -8.24 -1.86
CA LYS A 305 -18.97 -8.48 -1.05
C LYS A 305 -18.74 -8.21 0.42
N ALA A 306 -17.58 -8.60 0.96
CA ALA A 306 -17.24 -8.37 2.36
C ALA A 306 -17.11 -6.89 2.69
N VAL A 307 -16.37 -6.10 1.88
CA VAL A 307 -16.25 -4.65 2.13
C VAL A 307 -17.54 -3.89 1.85
N LYS A 308 -18.30 -4.29 0.82
CA LYS A 308 -19.61 -3.69 0.52
C LYS A 308 -20.62 -3.89 1.65
N ALA A 309 -20.58 -5.02 2.36
CA ALA A 309 -21.46 -5.28 3.50
C ALA A 309 -21.26 -4.27 4.65
N MET A 310 -20.09 -3.62 4.73
CA MET A 310 -19.78 -2.59 5.72
C MET A 310 -20.38 -1.23 5.36
N ASP A 311 -20.73 -0.96 4.09
CA ASP A 311 -21.20 0.35 3.63
C ASP A 311 -22.46 0.84 4.37
N LYS A 312 -23.29 -0.06 4.86
CA LYS A 312 -24.46 0.30 5.67
C LYS A 312 -24.14 0.87 7.07
N TYR A 313 -22.88 0.73 7.50
CA TYR A 313 -22.39 1.24 8.79
C TYR A 313 -21.48 2.46 8.65
N THR A 314 -21.26 2.91 7.42
CA THR A 314 -20.43 4.06 7.06
C THR A 314 -21.28 5.10 6.33
N GLU A 315 -20.81 6.35 6.22
CA GLU A 315 -21.51 7.38 5.45
C GLU A 315 -21.35 7.18 3.94
N ASN A 316 -20.26 6.57 3.53
CA ASN A 316 -19.83 6.50 2.14
C ASN A 316 -19.55 5.06 1.70
N THR A 317 -19.54 4.82 0.38
CA THR A 317 -19.12 3.55 -0.22
C THR A 317 -17.64 3.28 0.03
N PHE A 318 -17.21 2.02 -0.09
CA PHE A 318 -15.80 1.66 0.05
C PHE A 318 -14.90 2.38 -0.95
N ILE A 319 -15.35 2.60 -2.19
CA ILE A 319 -14.58 3.38 -3.18
C ILE A 319 -14.31 4.79 -2.64
N TYR A 320 -15.33 5.47 -2.13
CA TYR A 320 -15.16 6.82 -1.59
C TYR A 320 -14.21 6.82 -0.38
N ARG A 321 -14.37 5.85 0.53
CA ARG A 321 -13.49 5.75 1.70
C ARG A 321 -12.04 5.51 1.31
N SER A 322 -11.78 4.59 0.38
CA SER A 322 -10.41 4.30 -0.08
C SER A 322 -9.72 5.51 -0.70
N PHE A 323 -10.43 6.31 -1.51
CA PHE A 323 -9.84 7.49 -2.15
C PHE A 323 -9.93 8.74 -1.28
N SER A 324 -11.13 9.16 -0.88
CA SER A 324 -11.32 10.46 -0.23
C SER A 324 -11.02 10.46 1.27
N GLU A 325 -11.06 9.29 1.95
CA GLU A 325 -10.82 9.21 3.40
C GLU A 325 -9.45 8.58 3.73
N GLU A 326 -9.01 7.54 3.02
CA GLU A 326 -7.71 6.88 3.28
C GLU A 326 -6.55 7.49 2.49
N MET A 327 -6.68 7.60 1.16
CA MET A 327 -5.68 8.26 0.32
C MET A 327 -5.75 9.78 0.43
N GLU A 328 -6.88 10.32 0.85
CA GLU A 328 -7.19 11.74 0.91
C GLU A 328 -6.97 12.46 -0.43
N MET A 329 -7.38 11.80 -1.49
CA MET A 329 -7.48 12.31 -2.85
C MET A 329 -8.81 11.84 -3.44
N SER A 330 -9.53 12.69 -4.16
CA SER A 330 -10.78 12.25 -4.80
C SER A 330 -10.49 11.25 -5.91
N ILE A 331 -11.42 10.33 -6.16
CA ILE A 331 -11.25 9.36 -7.25
C ILE A 331 -11.20 10.07 -8.61
N GLU A 332 -11.91 11.19 -8.75
CA GLU A 332 -11.94 12.02 -9.95
C GLU A 332 -10.57 12.66 -10.21
N ASP A 333 -9.90 13.17 -9.17
CA ASP A 333 -8.55 13.73 -9.29
C ASP A 333 -7.53 12.63 -9.62
N ALA A 334 -7.66 11.47 -8.99
CA ALA A 334 -6.82 10.29 -9.27
C ALA A 334 -6.95 9.85 -10.73
N GLU A 335 -8.18 9.67 -11.23
CA GLU A 335 -8.43 9.30 -12.62
C GLU A 335 -7.94 10.38 -13.60
N ALA A 336 -8.15 11.66 -13.31
CA ALA A 336 -7.69 12.78 -14.14
C ALA A 336 -6.16 12.81 -14.23
N LEU A 337 -5.47 12.59 -13.12
CA LEU A 337 -4.01 12.52 -13.07
C LEU A 337 -3.48 11.34 -13.88
N PHE A 338 -4.03 10.14 -13.69
CA PHE A 338 -3.63 8.95 -14.45
C PHE A 338 -3.97 9.09 -15.94
N HIS A 339 -5.14 9.60 -16.29
CA HIS A 339 -5.52 9.86 -17.68
C HIS A 339 -4.57 10.83 -18.37
N THR A 340 -4.22 11.94 -17.69
CA THR A 340 -3.30 12.96 -18.20
C THR A 340 -1.92 12.33 -18.48
N TYR A 341 -1.44 11.51 -17.55
CA TYR A 341 -0.16 10.82 -17.72
C TYR A 341 -0.19 9.80 -18.85
N LEU A 342 -1.15 8.88 -18.84
CA LEU A 342 -1.28 7.79 -19.81
C LEU A 342 -1.51 8.29 -21.24
N SER A 343 -2.08 9.49 -21.40
CA SER A 343 -2.33 10.14 -22.70
C SER A 343 -1.15 10.99 -23.17
N SER A 344 -0.07 11.08 -22.41
CA SER A 344 1.08 11.91 -22.72
C SER A 344 1.80 11.44 -23.99
N PRO A 345 2.06 12.31 -24.98
CA PRO A 345 2.70 11.94 -26.23
C PRO A 345 4.17 11.50 -26.05
N GLU A 346 4.82 11.92 -24.98
CA GLU A 346 6.19 11.56 -24.61
C GLU A 346 6.36 10.04 -24.43
N LEU A 347 5.33 9.34 -23.94
CA LEU A 347 5.35 7.88 -23.76
C LEU A 347 5.59 7.12 -25.08
N LYS A 348 5.07 7.67 -26.18
CA LYS A 348 5.32 7.08 -27.51
C LYS A 348 6.80 7.21 -27.92
N GLU A 349 7.44 8.31 -27.56
CA GLU A 349 8.88 8.51 -27.85
C GLU A 349 9.73 7.57 -26.98
N VAL A 350 9.39 7.38 -25.70
CA VAL A 350 10.05 6.38 -24.85
C VAL A 350 9.89 4.97 -25.44
N GLY A 351 8.69 4.61 -25.91
CA GLY A 351 8.43 3.34 -26.59
C GLY A 351 9.31 3.14 -27.85
N LYS A 352 9.54 4.20 -28.64
CA LYS A 352 10.47 4.15 -29.79
C LYS A 352 11.92 3.91 -29.35
N ILE A 353 12.35 4.55 -28.25
CA ILE A 353 13.69 4.35 -27.67
C ILE A 353 13.86 2.90 -27.23
N ILE A 354 12.88 2.34 -26.52
CA ILE A 354 12.89 0.93 -26.09
C ILE A 354 12.95 0.01 -27.30
N SER A 355 12.11 0.22 -28.32
CA SER A 355 12.11 -0.57 -29.56
C SER A 355 13.47 -0.56 -30.27
N LYS A 356 14.13 0.63 -30.32
CA LYS A 356 15.48 0.79 -30.87
C LYS A 356 16.53 0.02 -30.05
N ARG A 357 16.47 0.10 -28.71
CA ARG A 357 17.39 -0.63 -27.82
C ARG A 357 17.24 -2.13 -27.94
N LEU A 358 16.00 -2.62 -28.09
CA LEU A 358 15.68 -4.04 -28.27
C LEU A 358 15.97 -4.55 -29.68
N GLY A 359 16.19 -3.65 -30.68
CA GLY A 359 16.38 -4.02 -32.08
C GLY A 359 15.16 -4.71 -32.71
N ARG A 360 13.97 -4.53 -32.14
CA ARG A 360 12.69 -5.13 -32.60
C ARG A 360 11.49 -4.26 -32.27
N LYS A 361 10.36 -4.54 -32.91
CA LYS A 361 9.08 -3.96 -32.51
C LYS A 361 8.75 -4.40 -31.08
N LEU A 362 8.03 -3.55 -30.34
CA LEU A 362 7.56 -3.87 -29.02
C LEU A 362 6.57 -5.03 -29.03
N GLU A 363 6.74 -5.93 -28.07
CA GLU A 363 5.74 -6.90 -27.63
C GLU A 363 4.92 -6.31 -26.47
N ALA A 364 3.73 -6.81 -26.19
CA ALA A 364 2.92 -6.26 -25.10
C ALA A 364 3.59 -6.36 -23.72
N PHE A 365 4.36 -7.44 -23.48
CA PHE A 365 5.09 -7.61 -22.24
C PHE A 365 6.30 -6.64 -22.08
N ASP A 366 6.66 -5.87 -23.11
CA ASP A 366 7.68 -4.81 -22.98
C ASP A 366 7.18 -3.63 -22.11
N ILE A 367 5.92 -3.65 -21.67
CA ILE A 367 5.45 -2.78 -20.59
C ILE A 367 6.32 -2.95 -19.32
N TRP A 368 6.91 -4.12 -19.12
CA TRP A 368 7.84 -4.44 -18.05
C TRP A 368 9.32 -4.30 -18.42
N TYR A 369 9.64 -3.57 -19.49
CA TYR A 369 11.02 -3.31 -19.86
C TYR A 369 11.76 -2.57 -18.75
N ASP A 370 12.89 -3.13 -18.29
CA ASP A 370 13.72 -2.58 -17.23
C ASP A 370 15.19 -2.30 -17.64
N GLY A 371 15.44 -2.27 -18.94
CA GLY A 371 16.77 -2.03 -19.48
C GLY A 371 17.29 -0.59 -19.37
N PHE A 372 16.55 0.30 -18.70
CA PHE A 372 17.02 1.63 -18.33
C PHE A 372 17.77 1.65 -17.00
N LYS A 373 17.65 0.62 -16.17
CA LYS A 373 18.29 0.56 -14.86
C LYS A 373 19.81 0.70 -14.97
N SER A 374 20.36 1.68 -14.30
CA SER A 374 21.81 1.96 -14.25
C SER A 374 22.61 0.84 -13.55
N ARG A 375 21.96 0.03 -12.74
CA ARG A 375 22.58 -1.06 -11.95
C ARG A 375 22.99 -2.28 -12.79
N SER A 376 22.48 -2.42 -14.01
CA SER A 376 22.81 -3.55 -14.90
C SER A 376 24.30 -3.66 -15.25
N THR A 377 25.09 -2.64 -14.96
CA THR A 377 26.54 -2.57 -15.22
C THR A 377 27.41 -2.87 -13.99
N LEU A 378 26.82 -2.96 -12.78
CA LEU A 378 27.55 -3.17 -11.53
C LEU A 378 27.70 -4.68 -11.23
N ASN A 379 28.87 -5.06 -10.71
CA ASN A 379 29.11 -6.42 -10.25
C ASN A 379 28.52 -6.60 -8.83
N GLU A 380 27.35 -7.22 -8.75
CA GLU A 380 26.63 -7.45 -7.50
C GLU A 380 27.41 -8.31 -6.50
N ASP A 381 28.26 -9.24 -6.97
CA ASP A 381 29.09 -10.06 -6.08
C ASP A 381 30.12 -9.21 -5.34
N LYS A 382 30.76 -8.24 -6.03
CA LYS A 382 31.71 -7.31 -5.39
C LYS A 382 31.01 -6.38 -4.42
N LEU A 383 29.82 -5.90 -4.75
CA LEU A 383 29.01 -5.10 -3.84
C LEU A 383 28.65 -5.90 -2.58
N SER A 384 28.26 -7.14 -2.76
CA SER A 384 27.95 -8.07 -1.65
C SER A 384 29.18 -8.38 -0.79
N GLU A 385 30.36 -8.51 -1.38
CA GLU A 385 31.60 -8.67 -0.63
C GLU A 385 31.90 -7.42 0.25
N GLN A 386 31.76 -6.23 -0.33
CA GLN A 386 31.94 -4.97 0.39
C GLN A 386 30.93 -4.80 1.53
N THR A 387 29.65 -5.06 1.30
CA THR A 387 28.60 -4.89 2.33
C THR A 387 28.73 -5.93 3.44
N ARG A 388 29.12 -7.19 3.13
CA ARG A 388 29.41 -8.19 4.17
C ARG A 388 30.56 -7.79 5.07
N ALA A 389 31.60 -7.17 4.50
CA ALA A 389 32.73 -6.69 5.28
C ALA A 389 32.36 -5.51 6.19
N LEU A 390 31.50 -4.60 5.71
CA LEU A 390 31.05 -3.42 6.47
C LEU A 390 30.00 -3.74 7.52
N TYR A 391 29.12 -4.71 7.24
CA TYR A 391 27.95 -5.05 8.05
C TYR A 391 27.89 -6.57 8.32
N PRO A 392 28.86 -7.11 9.10
CA PRO A 392 28.91 -8.54 9.43
C PRO A 392 27.73 -8.99 10.29
N ASP A 393 27.11 -8.09 11.05
CA ASP A 393 25.96 -8.34 11.92
C ASP A 393 25.09 -7.09 12.13
N ALA A 394 24.02 -7.24 12.90
CA ALA A 394 23.08 -6.15 13.20
C ALA A 394 23.73 -5.04 14.06
N ALA A 395 24.64 -5.39 14.95
CA ALA A 395 25.33 -4.42 15.78
C ALA A 395 26.22 -3.51 14.93
N ALA A 396 26.97 -4.06 13.99
CA ALA A 396 27.79 -3.29 13.05
C ALA A 396 26.94 -2.35 12.19
N MET A 397 25.74 -2.77 11.77
CA MET A 397 24.81 -1.88 11.03
C MET A 397 24.32 -0.76 11.96
N LYS A 398 23.93 -1.07 13.21
CA LYS A 398 23.51 -0.08 14.21
C LYS A 398 24.59 0.97 14.46
N ASP A 399 25.84 0.55 14.65
CA ASP A 399 26.96 1.45 14.90
C ASP A 399 27.24 2.40 13.73
N LYS A 400 26.86 2.01 12.52
CA LYS A 400 27.04 2.80 11.30
C LYS A 400 25.89 3.76 10.97
N LEU A 401 24.73 3.67 11.62
CA LEU A 401 23.60 4.56 11.33
C LEU A 401 23.94 6.06 11.45
N PRO A 402 24.70 6.52 12.50
CA PRO A 402 25.10 7.92 12.56
C PRO A 402 26.01 8.34 11.39
N GLU A 403 26.95 7.47 10.96
CA GLU A 403 27.82 7.74 9.82
C GLU A 403 27.00 7.86 8.52
N ILE A 404 26.02 7.00 8.33
CA ILE A 404 25.12 7.05 7.16
C ILE A 404 24.36 8.38 7.12
N LEU A 405 23.79 8.82 8.24
CA LEU A 405 23.11 10.12 8.32
C LEU A 405 24.06 11.30 8.08
N GLN A 406 25.28 11.23 8.60
CA GLN A 406 26.29 12.29 8.37
C GLN A 406 26.68 12.36 6.88
N LYS A 407 26.80 11.23 6.18
CA LYS A 407 27.01 11.19 4.73
C LYS A 407 25.85 11.82 3.95
N LEU A 408 24.63 11.74 4.49
CA LEU A 408 23.43 12.40 3.94
C LEU A 408 23.34 13.89 4.33
N GLY A 409 24.34 14.43 5.05
CA GLY A 409 24.42 15.86 5.40
C GLY A 409 23.89 16.21 6.78
N PHE A 410 23.41 15.26 7.59
CA PHE A 410 23.03 15.55 8.98
C PHE A 410 24.25 15.89 9.82
N ASN A 411 24.15 16.90 10.69
CA ASN A 411 25.22 17.15 11.67
C ASN A 411 25.31 15.99 12.68
N ALA A 412 26.46 15.88 13.36
CA ALA A 412 26.74 14.75 14.24
C ALA A 412 25.73 14.61 15.38
N ASP A 413 25.31 15.73 16.00
CA ASP A 413 24.35 15.69 17.11
C ASP A 413 22.99 15.17 16.66
N ARG A 414 22.51 15.63 15.50
CA ARG A 414 21.23 15.18 14.94
C ARG A 414 21.30 13.72 14.47
N ALA A 415 22.40 13.33 13.84
CA ALA A 415 22.63 11.97 13.40
C ALA A 415 22.62 10.99 14.58
N ASN A 416 23.32 11.31 15.66
CA ASN A 416 23.32 10.51 16.89
C ASN A 416 21.92 10.48 17.52
N TYR A 417 21.27 11.63 17.67
CA TYR A 417 19.93 11.73 18.25
C TYR A 417 18.91 10.83 17.57
N LEU A 418 18.88 10.81 16.22
CA LEU A 418 17.97 9.96 15.46
C LEU A 418 18.38 8.48 15.57
N SER A 419 19.66 8.19 15.39
CA SER A 419 20.17 6.82 15.43
C SER A 419 19.99 6.16 16.80
N ASP A 420 20.12 6.90 17.91
CA ASP A 420 19.93 6.36 19.26
C ASP A 420 18.53 5.75 19.47
N LYS A 421 17.54 6.22 18.72
CA LYS A 421 16.13 5.79 18.80
C LYS A 421 15.76 4.70 17.77
N ILE A 422 16.76 4.12 17.11
CA ILE A 422 16.55 3.09 16.10
C ILE A 422 17.34 1.84 16.49
N VAL A 423 16.67 0.73 16.66
CA VAL A 423 17.26 -0.60 16.87
C VAL A 423 17.39 -1.30 15.51
N VAL A 424 18.46 -2.08 15.34
CA VAL A 424 18.65 -2.91 14.14
C VAL A 424 18.51 -4.37 14.51
N ASP A 425 17.58 -5.07 13.85
CA ASP A 425 17.31 -6.49 14.05
C ASP A 425 17.57 -7.29 12.77
N ALA A 426 18.19 -8.47 12.91
CA ALA A 426 18.29 -9.41 11.80
C ALA A 426 16.90 -9.99 11.50
N ALA A 427 16.35 -9.73 10.31
CA ALA A 427 15.04 -10.22 9.89
C ALA A 427 15.05 -11.72 9.59
N ARG A 428 13.99 -12.41 10.02
CA ARG A 428 13.75 -13.81 9.64
C ARG A 428 13.30 -13.94 8.19
N GLY A 429 12.45 -13.05 7.73
CA GLY A 429 11.87 -13.02 6.39
C GLY A 429 12.35 -11.83 5.57
N SER A 430 11.42 -11.10 4.96
CA SER A 430 11.68 -9.84 4.27
C SER A 430 12.07 -8.75 5.26
N GLY A 431 12.88 -7.78 4.81
CA GLY A 431 13.13 -6.56 5.56
C GLY A 431 11.84 -5.76 5.75
N HIS A 432 11.75 -5.03 6.86
CA HIS A 432 10.65 -4.13 7.17
C HIS A 432 11.00 -3.22 8.35
N ALA A 433 10.44 -2.03 8.36
CA ALA A 433 10.51 -1.13 9.50
C ALA A 433 9.33 -1.37 10.45
N TRP A 434 9.57 -1.20 11.77
CA TRP A 434 8.54 -1.16 12.77
C TRP A 434 8.67 0.12 13.60
N GLY A 435 7.71 1.02 13.48
CA GLY A 435 7.79 2.33 14.10
C GLY A 435 7.47 2.35 15.59
N ALA A 436 8.09 3.26 16.30
CA ALA A 436 7.64 3.68 17.61
C ALA A 436 6.25 4.32 17.53
N THR A 437 5.41 4.14 18.55
CA THR A 437 4.06 4.72 18.61
C THR A 437 3.89 5.70 19.78
N MET A 438 4.80 5.70 20.74
CA MET A 438 4.87 6.71 21.80
C MET A 438 6.32 7.12 22.09
N LYS A 439 6.51 8.26 22.70
CA LYS A 439 7.82 8.71 23.18
C LYS A 439 8.38 7.72 24.21
N GLY A 440 9.67 7.44 24.13
CA GLY A 440 10.36 6.44 24.95
C GLY A 440 10.44 5.04 24.33
N GLN A 441 9.83 4.81 23.17
CA GLN A 441 10.00 3.60 22.36
C GLN A 441 10.99 3.82 21.24
N ASP A 442 11.67 2.75 20.82
CA ASP A 442 12.55 2.73 19.66
C ASP A 442 11.81 2.27 18.40
N SER A 443 12.26 2.76 17.24
CA SER A 443 11.90 2.20 15.94
C SER A 443 12.83 1.04 15.60
N HIS A 444 12.35 0.03 14.88
CA HIS A 444 13.12 -1.16 14.55
C HIS A 444 13.38 -1.23 13.03
N LEU A 445 14.65 -1.20 12.66
CA LEU A 445 15.14 -1.49 11.34
C LEU A 445 15.38 -3.00 11.22
N ARG A 446 14.62 -3.68 10.40
CA ARG A 446 14.75 -5.12 10.18
C ARG A 446 15.20 -5.41 8.77
N THR A 447 16.32 -6.10 8.62
CA THR A 447 16.85 -6.53 7.32
C THR A 447 17.49 -7.90 7.42
N ARG A 448 17.68 -8.56 6.27
CA ARG A 448 18.32 -9.88 6.22
C ARG A 448 19.81 -9.76 6.44
N ILE A 449 20.31 -10.39 7.50
CA ILE A 449 21.73 -10.45 7.84
C ILE A 449 22.10 -11.93 8.04
N PRO A 450 22.55 -12.62 6.99
CA PRO A 450 23.04 -14.00 7.09
C PRO A 450 24.28 -14.11 7.97
N ALA A 451 24.62 -15.34 8.39
CA ALA A 451 25.77 -15.60 9.24
C ALA A 451 27.14 -15.17 8.63
N ASN A 452 27.19 -15.01 7.30
CA ASN A 452 28.36 -14.50 6.57
C ASN A 452 28.31 -13.01 6.28
N GLY A 453 27.43 -12.27 6.95
CA GLY A 453 27.27 -10.82 6.79
C GLY A 453 26.20 -10.42 5.79
N MET A 454 25.80 -9.15 5.80
CA MET A 454 24.75 -8.55 4.98
C MET A 454 25.23 -8.44 3.52
N ASP A 455 24.56 -9.10 2.59
CA ASP A 455 24.81 -8.93 1.16
C ASP A 455 24.27 -7.56 0.66
N TYR A 456 24.58 -7.22 -0.59
CA TYR A 456 24.16 -5.93 -1.14
C TYR A 456 22.63 -5.79 -1.20
N LYS A 457 21.89 -6.85 -1.46
CA LYS A 457 20.42 -6.82 -1.45
C LYS A 457 19.89 -6.52 -0.05
N GLY A 458 20.43 -7.17 0.98
CA GLY A 458 20.10 -6.88 2.38
C GLY A 458 20.42 -5.44 2.78
N TYR A 459 21.56 -4.91 2.33
CA TYR A 459 21.96 -3.53 2.54
C TYR A 459 21.03 -2.53 1.82
N ASN A 460 20.70 -2.75 0.56
CA ASN A 460 19.80 -1.90 -0.21
C ASN A 460 18.41 -1.80 0.47
N ILE A 461 17.90 -2.94 0.97
CA ILE A 461 16.68 -2.99 1.78
C ILE A 461 16.89 -2.26 3.12
N ALA A 462 18.04 -2.43 3.79
CA ALA A 462 18.33 -1.74 5.05
C ALA A 462 18.28 -0.21 4.90
N ILE A 463 18.77 0.34 3.80
CA ILE A 463 18.70 1.79 3.54
C ILE A 463 17.26 2.25 3.30
N HIS A 464 16.44 1.43 2.62
CA HIS A 464 15.01 1.68 2.47
C HIS A 464 14.30 1.72 3.83
N GLU A 465 14.46 0.67 4.64
CA GLU A 465 13.85 0.58 5.97
C GLU A 465 14.38 1.66 6.92
N PHE A 466 15.63 2.07 6.74
CA PHE A 466 16.19 3.19 7.49
C PHE A 466 15.48 4.52 7.17
N GLY A 467 15.09 4.74 5.91
CA GLY A 467 14.27 5.89 5.52
C GLY A 467 12.95 5.93 6.28
N HIS A 468 12.25 4.79 6.39
CA HIS A 468 11.05 4.66 7.21
C HIS A 468 11.34 4.98 8.69
N ASN A 469 12.42 4.40 9.26
CA ASN A 469 12.70 4.60 10.67
C ASN A 469 13.08 6.05 11.01
N VAL A 470 13.76 6.76 10.12
CA VAL A 470 14.05 8.20 10.29
C VAL A 470 12.75 9.00 10.30
N GLU A 471 11.83 8.74 9.35
CA GLU A 471 10.51 9.36 9.31
C GLU A 471 9.73 9.08 10.59
N GLN A 472 9.60 7.81 10.98
CA GLN A 472 8.89 7.38 12.18
C GLN A 472 9.45 7.99 13.45
N THR A 473 10.78 8.08 13.56
CA THR A 473 11.44 8.69 14.72
C THR A 473 11.15 10.19 14.81
N ILE A 474 11.25 10.92 13.70
CA ILE A 474 10.92 12.36 13.65
C ILE A 474 9.43 12.57 13.98
N SER A 475 8.57 11.76 13.44
CA SER A 475 7.12 11.81 13.65
C SER A 475 6.70 11.64 15.11
N ILE A 476 7.40 10.82 15.89
CA ILE A 476 7.07 10.60 17.31
C ILE A 476 7.77 11.62 18.22
N TYR A 477 9.04 11.90 17.96
CA TYR A 477 9.85 12.65 18.92
C TYR A 477 9.84 14.17 18.71
N ASP A 478 9.66 14.61 17.46
CA ASP A 478 9.83 16.03 17.08
C ASP A 478 8.52 16.70 16.64
N MET A 479 7.40 15.95 16.61
CA MET A 479 6.11 16.50 16.26
C MET A 479 5.52 17.35 17.39
N ASP A 480 4.93 18.49 17.06
CA ASP A 480 4.27 19.39 17.99
C ASP A 480 2.99 18.82 18.61
N TYR A 481 2.21 18.06 17.81
CA TYR A 481 1.00 17.39 18.26
C TYR A 481 1.05 15.90 17.90
N TYR A 482 0.91 15.03 18.88
CA TYR A 482 0.89 13.58 18.65
C TYR A 482 -0.09 13.12 17.56
N MET A 483 -1.25 13.78 17.45
CA MET A 483 -2.25 13.46 16.45
C MET A 483 -1.80 13.75 15.00
N LEU A 484 -0.74 14.53 14.82
CA LEU A 484 -0.12 14.79 13.51
C LEU A 484 1.01 13.82 13.15
N ARG A 485 1.33 12.86 14.01
CA ARG A 485 2.40 11.89 13.72
C ARG A 485 2.17 11.17 12.38
N GLY A 486 3.26 10.86 11.69
CA GLY A 486 3.26 10.20 10.38
C GLY A 486 3.19 11.18 9.21
N VAL A 487 2.95 10.63 8.06
CA VAL A 487 2.82 11.30 6.77
C VAL A 487 1.40 11.05 6.21
N PRO A 488 0.97 11.69 5.11
CA PRO A 488 -0.41 11.59 4.63
C PRO A 488 -0.96 10.17 4.55
N ASN A 489 -0.28 9.28 3.86
CA ASN A 489 -0.72 7.90 3.64
C ASN A 489 0.45 6.99 3.25
N THR A 490 0.18 5.70 2.97
CA THR A 490 1.17 4.69 2.60
C THR A 490 2.02 5.08 1.38
N ALA A 491 1.46 5.77 0.39
CA ALA A 491 2.22 6.19 -0.78
C ALA A 491 3.36 7.17 -0.40
N PHE A 492 3.14 8.02 0.60
CA PHE A 492 4.15 8.96 1.10
C PHE A 492 5.25 8.28 1.90
N THR A 493 4.91 7.37 2.80
CA THR A 493 5.94 6.66 3.58
C THR A 493 6.85 5.84 2.68
N GLU A 494 6.30 5.18 1.65
CA GLU A 494 7.08 4.46 0.65
C GLU A 494 7.97 5.40 -0.18
N ALA A 495 7.41 6.53 -0.67
CA ALA A 495 8.18 7.50 -1.45
C ALA A 495 9.38 8.05 -0.66
N LEU A 496 9.20 8.35 0.63
CA LEU A 496 10.27 8.84 1.49
C LEU A 496 11.36 7.78 1.75
N ALA A 497 10.98 6.51 1.89
CA ALA A 497 11.94 5.41 2.01
C ALA A 497 12.74 5.22 0.70
N PHE A 498 12.10 5.33 -0.46
CA PHE A 498 12.79 5.28 -1.75
C PHE A 498 13.76 6.44 -1.95
N VAL A 499 13.44 7.62 -1.44
CA VAL A 499 14.39 8.77 -1.44
C VAL A 499 15.69 8.42 -0.70
N PHE A 500 15.63 7.68 0.40
CA PHE A 500 16.84 7.16 1.06
C PHE A 500 17.51 6.06 0.23
N GLN A 501 16.74 5.08 -0.23
CA GLN A 501 17.24 3.93 -0.99
C GLN A 501 17.97 4.33 -2.28
N ALA A 502 17.54 5.40 -2.94
CA ALA A 502 18.18 5.91 -4.16
C ALA A 502 19.64 6.32 -3.95
N ARG A 503 20.06 6.52 -2.70
CA ARG A 503 21.43 6.94 -2.31
C ARG A 503 22.32 5.79 -1.84
N ASP A 504 21.86 4.55 -1.91
CA ASP A 504 22.54 3.37 -1.37
C ASP A 504 23.99 3.19 -1.89
N LEU A 505 24.23 3.39 -3.18
CA LEU A 505 25.57 3.29 -3.78
C LEU A 505 26.49 4.44 -3.34
N GLU A 506 25.96 5.66 -3.29
CA GLU A 506 26.67 6.83 -2.82
C GLU A 506 27.13 6.65 -1.37
N LEU A 507 26.27 6.10 -0.52
CA LEU A 507 26.56 5.78 0.89
C LEU A 507 27.66 4.72 1.04
N LEU A 508 27.83 3.83 0.04
CA LEU A 508 28.96 2.89 -0.03
C LEU A 508 30.24 3.52 -0.60
N GLY A 509 30.21 4.80 -0.97
CA GLY A 509 31.34 5.49 -1.61
C GLY A 509 31.51 5.12 -3.09
N ILE A 510 30.47 4.62 -3.73
CA ILE A 510 30.50 4.25 -5.14
C ILE A 510 29.88 5.40 -5.96
N GLU A 511 30.74 6.13 -6.62
CA GLU A 511 30.32 7.18 -7.54
C GLU A 511 29.87 6.58 -8.87
N ASN A 512 28.67 6.93 -9.29
CA ASN A 512 28.20 6.64 -10.62
C ASN A 512 28.33 7.90 -11.48
N ASN A 513 29.44 8.03 -12.17
CA ASN A 513 29.78 9.16 -13.04
C ASN A 513 29.24 9.00 -14.48
N ASP A 514 28.26 8.13 -14.72
CA ASP A 514 27.63 7.97 -16.02
C ASP A 514 26.86 9.26 -16.38
N PRO A 515 27.26 10.00 -17.45
CA PRO A 515 26.57 11.21 -17.86
C PRO A 515 25.11 10.98 -18.31
N GLU A 516 24.75 9.76 -18.65
CA GLU A 516 23.37 9.36 -19.02
C GLU A 516 22.55 8.88 -17.81
N LYS A 517 23.12 8.83 -16.59
CA LYS A 517 22.46 8.32 -15.38
C LYS A 517 21.09 8.94 -15.17
N ASP A 518 21.01 10.26 -15.13
CA ASP A 518 19.77 10.99 -14.85
C ASP A 518 18.71 10.75 -15.93
N LYS A 519 19.16 10.66 -17.20
CA LYS A 519 18.29 10.33 -18.32
C LYS A 519 17.74 8.90 -18.21
N MET A 520 18.60 7.93 -17.87
CA MET A 520 18.18 6.54 -17.71
C MET A 520 17.24 6.39 -16.52
N ASN A 521 17.54 6.99 -15.39
CA ASN A 521 16.67 6.99 -14.21
C ASN A 521 15.30 7.63 -14.50
N THR A 522 15.29 8.76 -15.23
CA THR A 522 14.03 9.40 -15.63
C THR A 522 13.21 8.50 -16.56
N MET A 523 13.83 7.85 -17.53
CA MET A 523 13.14 6.92 -18.43
C MET A 523 12.64 5.67 -17.71
N ASP A 524 13.40 5.16 -16.75
CA ASP A 524 13.00 4.03 -15.91
C ASP A 524 11.76 4.39 -15.07
N ALA A 525 11.80 5.51 -14.36
CA ALA A 525 10.67 6.00 -13.55
C ALA A 525 9.42 6.23 -14.39
N VAL A 526 9.58 6.88 -15.56
CA VAL A 526 8.48 7.10 -16.51
C VAL A 526 7.88 5.78 -16.97
N TRP A 527 8.69 4.78 -17.34
CA TRP A 527 8.17 3.54 -17.86
C TRP A 527 7.50 2.67 -16.79
N HIS A 528 8.03 2.66 -15.57
CA HIS A 528 7.39 2.01 -14.43
C HIS A 528 6.06 2.66 -14.06
N LEU A 529 5.99 4.00 -14.04
CA LEU A 529 4.75 4.71 -13.81
C LEU A 529 3.72 4.41 -14.91
N TYR A 530 4.17 4.28 -16.17
CA TYR A 530 3.30 3.92 -17.29
C TYR A 530 2.65 2.56 -17.09
N GLU A 531 3.41 1.57 -16.63
CA GLU A 531 2.89 0.25 -16.25
C GLU A 531 1.78 0.38 -15.21
N ILE A 532 2.08 1.00 -14.05
CA ILE A 532 1.20 0.92 -12.88
C ILE A 532 -0.02 1.84 -12.97
N CYS A 533 0.06 2.96 -13.68
CA CYS A 533 -1.10 3.83 -13.88
C CYS A 533 -2.23 3.15 -14.64
N GLY A 534 -1.92 2.36 -15.69
CA GLY A 534 -2.95 1.64 -16.44
C GLY A 534 -3.59 0.51 -15.63
N VAL A 535 -2.79 -0.15 -14.78
CA VAL A 535 -3.31 -1.16 -13.86
C VAL A 535 -4.23 -0.51 -12.81
N SER A 536 -3.86 0.66 -12.29
CA SER A 536 -4.67 1.43 -11.34
C SER A 536 -5.98 1.90 -11.97
N MET A 537 -5.95 2.37 -13.23
CA MET A 537 -7.16 2.72 -13.98
C MET A 537 -8.08 1.52 -14.18
N LEU A 538 -7.54 0.36 -14.49
CA LEU A 538 -8.31 -0.88 -14.62
C LEU A 538 -8.98 -1.25 -13.29
N ASP A 539 -8.23 -1.21 -12.19
CA ASP A 539 -8.73 -1.54 -10.86
C ASP A 539 -9.90 -0.62 -10.47
N ILE A 540 -9.75 0.69 -10.63
CA ILE A 540 -10.81 1.68 -10.40
C ILE A 540 -12.06 1.36 -11.24
N GLN A 541 -11.90 1.09 -12.54
CA GLN A 541 -13.03 0.82 -13.42
C GLN A 541 -13.75 -0.48 -13.06
N VAL A 542 -13.02 -1.53 -12.67
CA VAL A 542 -13.59 -2.78 -12.19
C VAL A 542 -14.40 -2.57 -10.92
N TRP A 543 -13.88 -1.80 -9.96
CA TRP A 543 -14.60 -1.50 -8.73
C TRP A 543 -15.86 -0.65 -8.96
N LYS A 544 -15.81 0.34 -9.84
CA LYS A 544 -16.99 1.09 -10.28
C LYS A 544 -18.05 0.18 -10.90
N TRP A 545 -17.62 -0.75 -11.75
CA TRP A 545 -18.52 -1.73 -12.35
C TRP A 545 -19.14 -2.66 -11.32
N LEU A 546 -18.37 -3.15 -10.33
CA LEU A 546 -18.88 -3.99 -9.24
C LEU A 546 -19.94 -3.27 -8.40
N TYR A 547 -19.77 -1.98 -8.13
CA TYR A 547 -20.79 -1.17 -7.44
C TYR A 547 -22.05 -0.97 -8.26
N ALA A 548 -21.93 -0.86 -9.58
CA ALA A 548 -23.05 -0.81 -10.49
C ALA A 548 -23.74 -2.19 -10.70
N ASN A 549 -23.02 -3.30 -10.43
CA ASN A 549 -23.48 -4.68 -10.64
C ASN A 549 -23.24 -5.53 -9.38
N PRO A 550 -23.85 -5.20 -8.22
CA PRO A 550 -23.50 -5.81 -6.92
C PRO A 550 -23.83 -7.32 -6.83
N ASP A 551 -24.73 -7.80 -7.68
CA ASP A 551 -25.14 -9.20 -7.75
C ASP A 551 -24.41 -9.99 -8.84
N ALA A 552 -23.34 -9.44 -9.41
CA ALA A 552 -22.55 -10.07 -10.43
C ALA A 552 -21.99 -11.43 -9.98
N THR A 553 -21.92 -12.37 -10.90
CA THR A 553 -21.23 -13.66 -10.72
C THR A 553 -19.72 -13.52 -10.99
N ALA A 554 -18.93 -14.45 -10.52
CA ALA A 554 -17.50 -14.49 -10.80
C ALA A 554 -17.19 -14.61 -12.31
N ALA A 555 -18.04 -15.30 -13.06
CA ALA A 555 -17.92 -15.39 -14.52
C ALA A 555 -18.15 -14.03 -15.20
N GLN A 556 -19.16 -13.27 -14.77
CA GLN A 556 -19.41 -11.92 -15.27
C GLN A 556 -18.26 -10.96 -14.90
N LEU A 557 -17.72 -11.09 -13.69
CA LEU A 557 -16.56 -10.31 -13.27
C LEU A 557 -15.31 -10.63 -14.12
N ARG A 558 -15.03 -11.92 -14.39
CA ARG A 558 -13.96 -12.34 -15.30
C ARG A 558 -14.10 -11.70 -16.67
N ASP A 559 -15.27 -11.78 -17.24
CA ASP A 559 -15.55 -11.29 -18.59
C ASP A 559 -15.41 -9.76 -18.62
N GLU A 560 -15.86 -9.07 -17.58
CA GLU A 560 -15.74 -7.61 -17.49
C GLU A 560 -14.30 -7.15 -17.24
N VAL A 561 -13.53 -7.80 -16.36
CA VAL A 561 -12.10 -7.51 -16.19
C VAL A 561 -11.35 -7.70 -17.50
N THR A 562 -11.66 -8.76 -18.23
CA THR A 562 -11.09 -9.01 -19.57
C THR A 562 -11.47 -7.91 -20.58
N ARG A 563 -12.72 -7.46 -20.57
CA ARG A 563 -13.20 -6.38 -21.44
C ARG A 563 -12.55 -5.05 -21.11
N LEU A 564 -12.56 -4.67 -19.83
CA LEU A 564 -11.95 -3.42 -19.35
C LEU A 564 -10.44 -3.41 -19.55
N SER A 565 -9.74 -4.55 -19.34
CA SER A 565 -8.31 -4.66 -19.64
C SER A 565 -8.01 -4.32 -21.10
N LYS A 566 -8.81 -4.84 -22.04
CA LYS A 566 -8.67 -4.51 -23.47
C LYS A 566 -8.98 -3.05 -23.76
N GLU A 567 -9.99 -2.48 -23.12
CA GLU A 567 -10.36 -1.08 -23.30
C GLU A 567 -9.26 -0.14 -22.82
N VAL A 568 -8.74 -0.33 -21.60
CA VAL A 568 -7.60 0.46 -21.05
C VAL A 568 -6.37 0.27 -21.94
N TRP A 569 -6.07 -0.98 -22.34
CA TRP A 569 -4.95 -1.25 -23.23
C TRP A 569 -5.09 -0.54 -24.57
N ASN A 570 -6.23 -0.66 -25.21
CA ASN A 570 -6.48 -0.08 -26.53
C ASN A 570 -6.44 1.46 -26.50
N THR A 571 -6.87 2.05 -25.40
CA THR A 571 -6.89 3.50 -25.22
C THR A 571 -5.48 4.05 -25.04
N TYR A 572 -4.69 3.45 -24.14
CA TYR A 572 -3.44 4.06 -23.71
C TYR A 572 -2.18 3.37 -24.22
N TYR A 573 -2.18 2.04 -24.38
CA TYR A 573 -0.98 1.26 -24.72
C TYR A 573 -0.88 0.90 -26.21
N ALA A 574 -1.99 0.60 -26.85
CA ALA A 574 -2.00 0.24 -28.27
C ALA A 574 -1.36 1.32 -29.18
N PRO A 575 -1.50 2.63 -28.91
CA PRO A 575 -0.80 3.68 -29.68
C PRO A 575 0.72 3.64 -29.59
N VAL A 576 1.25 3.07 -28.50
CA VAL A 576 2.71 2.95 -28.23
C VAL A 576 3.23 1.60 -28.73
N PHE A 577 2.53 0.51 -28.42
CA PHE A 577 2.97 -0.85 -28.68
C PHE A 577 2.61 -1.35 -30.09
N GLY A 578 1.59 -0.75 -30.73
CA GLY A 578 1.06 -1.21 -32.01
C GLY A 578 0.32 -2.55 -31.93
N LYS A 579 -0.09 -2.95 -30.74
CA LYS A 579 -0.83 -4.19 -30.44
C LYS A 579 -2.14 -3.85 -29.74
N LYS A 580 -3.20 -4.56 -30.07
CA LYS A 580 -4.54 -4.35 -29.53
C LYS A 580 -5.03 -5.57 -28.74
N ASP A 581 -6.07 -5.33 -27.96
CA ASP A 581 -6.86 -6.36 -27.26
C ASP A 581 -6.05 -7.21 -26.26
N GLU A 582 -4.97 -6.64 -25.70
CA GLU A 582 -4.20 -7.30 -24.68
C GLU A 582 -4.87 -7.20 -23.30
N THR A 583 -4.77 -8.29 -22.53
CA THR A 583 -5.48 -8.43 -21.26
C THR A 583 -4.54 -8.44 -20.04
N VAL A 584 -3.25 -8.26 -20.27
CA VAL A 584 -2.20 -8.47 -19.29
C VAL A 584 -2.30 -7.56 -18.06
N LEU A 585 -2.96 -6.40 -18.17
CA LEU A 585 -3.21 -5.53 -17.02
C LEU A 585 -4.03 -6.23 -15.92
N GLY A 586 -4.83 -7.23 -16.26
CA GLY A 586 -5.60 -8.02 -15.29
C GLY A 586 -4.80 -9.07 -14.51
N ILE A 587 -3.49 -9.22 -14.78
CA ILE A 587 -2.66 -10.23 -14.10
C ILE A 587 -2.32 -9.85 -12.65
N TYR A 588 -2.38 -8.58 -12.29
CA TYR A 588 -1.92 -8.08 -10.99
C TYR A 588 -2.70 -8.71 -9.84
N SER A 589 -1.97 -9.42 -8.96
CA SER A 589 -2.57 -10.17 -7.85
C SER A 589 -3.24 -9.27 -6.82
N HIS A 590 -2.76 -8.05 -6.64
CA HIS A 590 -3.38 -7.08 -5.72
C HIS A 590 -4.82 -6.73 -6.07
N MET A 591 -5.23 -6.80 -7.34
CA MET A 591 -6.64 -6.66 -7.70
C MET A 591 -7.53 -7.69 -6.99
N VAL A 592 -6.98 -8.88 -6.72
CA VAL A 592 -7.72 -10.00 -6.10
C VAL A 592 -7.70 -9.91 -4.58
N SER A 593 -6.55 -9.61 -3.97
CA SER A 593 -6.34 -9.72 -2.52
C SER A 593 -6.34 -8.39 -1.77
N TYR A 594 -6.05 -7.27 -2.44
CA TYR A 594 -5.95 -5.94 -1.80
C TYR A 594 -6.84 -4.92 -2.50
N PRO A 595 -8.10 -4.77 -2.08
CA PRO A 595 -9.07 -3.86 -2.69
C PRO A 595 -8.55 -2.43 -2.87
N LEU A 596 -8.57 -1.92 -4.12
CA LEU A 596 -8.18 -0.55 -4.53
C LEU A 596 -6.77 -0.10 -4.10
N TYR A 597 -5.87 -1.05 -3.78
CA TYR A 597 -4.53 -0.73 -3.29
C TYR A 597 -3.57 -0.25 -4.39
N LEU A 598 -3.78 -0.67 -5.64
CA LEU A 598 -2.84 -0.46 -6.76
C LEU A 598 -2.52 1.01 -7.04
N SER A 599 -3.46 1.92 -6.78
CA SER A 599 -3.26 3.36 -6.94
C SER A 599 -2.18 3.93 -6.01
N ASN A 600 -1.94 3.32 -4.83
CA ASN A 600 -0.86 3.74 -3.94
C ASN A 600 0.52 3.61 -4.57
N TYR A 601 0.74 2.58 -5.40
CA TYR A 601 2.01 2.44 -6.12
C TYR A 601 2.23 3.56 -7.13
N ALA A 602 1.18 3.93 -7.89
CA ALA A 602 1.28 5.01 -8.86
C ALA A 602 1.55 6.35 -8.17
N PHE A 603 0.82 6.65 -7.09
CA PHE A 603 1.05 7.86 -6.29
C PHE A 603 2.44 7.88 -5.66
N GLY A 604 2.89 6.77 -5.07
CA GLY A 604 4.21 6.67 -4.48
C GLY A 604 5.33 7.05 -5.47
N GLN A 605 5.26 6.53 -6.69
CA GLN A 605 6.24 6.87 -7.74
C GLN A 605 6.18 8.34 -8.18
N ILE A 606 4.99 8.93 -8.23
CA ILE A 606 4.84 10.36 -8.58
C ILE A 606 5.42 11.23 -7.47
N ILE A 607 5.11 10.90 -6.21
CA ILE A 607 5.60 11.61 -5.02
C ILE A 607 7.12 11.52 -4.92
N GLU A 608 7.66 10.31 -5.03
CA GLU A 608 9.11 10.08 -5.03
C GLU A 608 9.80 10.93 -6.09
N PHE A 609 9.34 10.87 -7.33
CA PHE A 609 9.95 11.61 -8.42
C PHE A 609 9.88 13.13 -8.17
N GLN A 610 8.74 13.64 -7.72
CA GLN A 610 8.57 15.08 -7.44
C GLN A 610 9.46 15.53 -6.29
N LEU A 611 9.61 14.72 -5.24
CA LEU A 611 10.52 14.98 -4.12
C LEU A 611 11.99 14.94 -4.55
N GLU A 612 12.41 13.94 -5.33
CA GLU A 612 13.76 13.85 -5.85
C GLU A 612 14.13 15.05 -6.73
N GLN A 613 13.18 15.52 -7.57
CA GLN A 613 13.41 16.74 -8.35
C GLN A 613 13.55 17.99 -7.46
N TYR A 614 12.76 18.08 -6.39
CA TYR A 614 12.82 19.18 -5.44
C TYR A 614 14.14 19.19 -4.66
N LEU A 615 14.61 18.01 -4.24
CA LEU A 615 15.79 17.85 -3.37
C LEU A 615 17.14 18.04 -4.11
N ARG A 616 17.19 18.00 -5.45
CA ARG A 616 18.44 18.02 -6.23
C ARG A 616 19.42 19.12 -5.85
N ASP A 617 18.90 20.34 -5.63
CA ASP A 617 19.73 21.53 -5.35
C ASP A 617 19.52 22.03 -3.92
N LYS A 618 19.13 21.16 -2.99
CA LYS A 618 18.83 21.48 -1.60
C LYS A 618 19.80 20.80 -0.63
N ASP A 619 19.89 21.35 0.57
CA ASP A 619 20.48 20.65 1.70
C ASP A 619 19.55 19.49 2.08
N PHE A 620 19.97 18.27 1.72
CA PHE A 620 19.16 17.07 1.89
C PHE A 620 18.72 16.86 3.35
N ALA A 621 19.67 16.97 4.30
CA ALA A 621 19.37 16.72 5.71
C ALA A 621 18.43 17.76 6.28
N ALA A 622 18.63 19.05 5.95
CA ALA A 622 17.77 20.14 6.40
C ALA A 622 16.35 19.99 5.85
N GLU A 623 16.21 19.62 4.56
CA GLU A 623 14.91 19.45 3.93
C GLU A 623 14.19 18.19 4.46
N VAL A 624 14.86 17.07 4.62
CA VAL A 624 14.29 15.85 5.23
C VAL A 624 13.78 16.17 6.63
N ASP A 625 14.59 16.81 7.46
CA ASP A 625 14.19 17.19 8.82
C ASP A 625 12.99 18.15 8.84
N ARG A 626 12.90 19.03 7.87
CA ARG A 626 11.77 19.97 7.71
C ARG A 626 10.50 19.26 7.25
N VAL A 627 10.58 18.48 6.16
CA VAL A 627 9.37 17.91 5.53
C VAL A 627 8.76 16.78 6.36
N TYR A 628 9.57 16.00 7.09
CA TYR A 628 9.06 14.95 7.98
C TYR A 628 8.30 15.52 9.20
N LYS A 629 8.54 16.78 9.57
CA LYS A 629 7.80 17.49 10.61
C LYS A 629 6.49 18.13 10.12
N LEU A 630 6.17 18.05 8.83
CA LEU A 630 4.87 18.52 8.34
C LEU A 630 3.72 17.70 8.93
N GLY A 631 3.95 16.42 9.13
CA GLY A 631 2.99 15.53 9.74
C GLY A 631 1.89 15.08 8.78
N ARG A 632 0.85 14.49 9.33
CA ARG A 632 -0.27 13.91 8.58
C ARG A 632 -1.23 15.00 8.09
N LEU A 633 -0.87 15.68 7.01
CA LEU A 633 -1.72 16.57 6.23
C LEU A 633 -2.40 15.78 5.11
N THR A 634 -3.27 16.42 4.29
CA THR A 634 -3.68 15.81 3.01
C THR A 634 -2.51 15.78 2.02
N PRO A 635 -2.49 14.87 1.03
CA PRO A 635 -1.44 14.81 0.02
C PRO A 635 -1.10 16.15 -0.62
N ASN A 636 -2.11 16.89 -1.07
CA ASN A 636 -1.90 18.19 -1.71
C ASN A 636 -1.32 19.22 -0.75
N GLN A 637 -1.88 19.34 0.46
CA GLN A 637 -1.38 20.31 1.46
C GLN A 637 0.06 19.95 1.89
N TRP A 638 0.37 18.66 2.05
CA TRP A 638 1.72 18.22 2.37
C TRP A 638 2.71 18.58 1.25
N MET A 639 2.36 18.27 -0.01
CA MET A 639 3.21 18.55 -1.16
C MET A 639 3.40 20.07 -1.38
N ILE A 640 2.36 20.87 -1.21
CA ILE A 640 2.46 22.33 -1.29
C ILE A 640 3.43 22.85 -0.22
N GLN A 641 3.32 22.38 1.03
CA GLN A 641 4.20 22.83 2.11
C GLN A 641 5.62 22.25 1.98
N ALA A 642 5.76 21.04 1.43
CA ALA A 642 7.06 20.41 1.21
C ALA A 642 7.81 21.04 0.03
N THR A 643 7.18 21.18 -1.13
CA THR A 643 7.85 21.47 -2.40
C THR A 643 7.40 22.80 -3.05
N GLY A 644 6.36 23.44 -2.54
CA GLY A 644 5.76 24.64 -3.10
C GLY A 644 4.71 24.39 -4.19
N MET A 645 4.38 23.13 -4.50
CA MET A 645 3.40 22.76 -5.52
C MET A 645 2.61 21.51 -5.11
N PRO A 646 1.34 21.37 -5.56
CA PRO A 646 0.55 20.19 -5.28
C PRO A 646 1.14 18.94 -5.94
N LEU A 647 0.58 17.76 -5.59
CA LEU A 647 0.94 16.51 -6.24
C LEU A 647 0.70 16.60 -7.75
N SER A 648 1.73 16.31 -8.55
CA SER A 648 1.70 16.53 -9.99
C SER A 648 2.67 15.62 -10.74
N ILE A 649 2.25 15.16 -11.93
CA ILE A 649 3.11 14.44 -12.89
C ILE A 649 4.00 15.38 -13.72
N GLU A 650 3.72 16.69 -13.70
CA GLU A 650 4.39 17.65 -14.58
C GLU A 650 5.92 17.71 -14.37
N PRO A 651 6.48 17.62 -13.15
CA PRO A 651 7.92 17.54 -12.96
C PRO A 651 8.58 16.38 -13.72
N MET A 652 7.93 15.20 -13.74
CA MET A 652 8.41 14.03 -14.48
C MET A 652 8.35 14.24 -15.99
N LEU A 653 7.24 14.76 -16.51
CA LEU A 653 7.09 15.04 -17.94
C LEU A 653 8.03 16.14 -18.42
N GLN A 654 8.26 17.19 -17.62
CA GLN A 654 9.22 18.25 -17.94
C GLN A 654 10.65 17.72 -18.01
N GLN A 655 11.05 16.89 -17.06
CA GLN A 655 12.37 16.27 -17.06
C GLN A 655 12.53 15.34 -18.28
N LEU A 656 11.51 14.54 -18.59
CA LEU A 656 11.51 13.68 -19.77
C LEU A 656 11.68 14.47 -21.07
N ARG A 657 10.94 15.58 -21.24
CA ARG A 657 11.02 16.45 -22.42
C ARG A 657 12.42 17.01 -22.65
N LYS A 658 13.23 17.24 -21.61
CA LYS A 658 14.63 17.68 -21.75
C LYS A 658 15.48 16.59 -22.41
N TYR A 659 15.22 15.31 -22.11
CA TYR A 659 16.00 14.19 -22.63
C TYR A 659 15.50 13.65 -23.97
N LEU A 660 14.30 13.99 -24.39
CA LEU A 660 13.75 13.63 -25.70
C LEU A 660 14.15 14.64 -26.83
N LYS A 661 14.61 15.83 -26.46
CA LYS A 661 15.16 16.81 -27.41
C LYS A 661 16.54 16.41 -27.87
#